data_91558e9af8475e949489d9cc4af802ad
#
_entry.id   91558e9af8475e949489d9cc4af802ad
#
_cell.length_a   1.000
_cell.length_b   1.000
_cell.length_c   1.000
_cell.angle_alpha   90.00
_cell.angle_beta   90.00
_cell.angle_gamma   90.00
#
_symmetry.space_group_name_H-M   'P 1'
#
loop_
_entity.id
_entity.type
_entity.pdbx_description
1 polymer ?
#
loop_
_entity_poly.entity_id
_entity_poly.type
_entity_poly.pdbx_seq_one_letter_code
_entity_poly.pdbx_strand_id
1 'polypeptide(L)'
;MRHASTLTRRHVLLGGVAAGLAGLSFRALARKGAASSLMGLDAPVEVLEDQWGVPHVRAASVPDAFFANGYLIARDRLCQLDFEYRRALGRLAEVYGPDCVSSDTASRLFLFRGDAQAEFAALPPTVQVCARAYVAGINAYLARINTGEEKLPEEFDIFSYHPLEWDVLDLVRIRAEATGNTKAEIRRAQLAAQDALDYDALIQPLRPAHTLRVPDGLDVHAVTEQDLGLFGVLQDGPSLSGLHAVPSPSEGDHRRANEGSNAWIIAPTRTATGRPILANDPHLSFGSPGPRHVIHLTAPGLDVIGGGAPGMPGVMQGHNAHFAFGRTNFHIDQEDLFILRTHPDHPDRYFHNGRWVEMEHEEISIAVRGGPAQNVTLRYAAQGPVVSADAARNRAVAVSATWLYPGANGMLANIGINLASDWDSFRKALKLHTSPTNFTYADTAGNIGWQAAGGLPERRNGYDGLLPAPGDGRYDWKGLQPLDALPNSFNPARGWFGTSNELNLPADYPYEERCVSYEWKDPYRYKRVAEVLQASPHATVADSVALQHDTLSHLALSVVQLLPEVPASVQAEAALLRRWDGRVEATSAATALYEVWWTRLNTLFYQALVPEKLRALLPQPLNASVLLALLQKPEAQRDALLVKAFQQAVEELRDRLGPVAAAWQWGTLHTVQLRHPLHGVKAVAEAFLPIGGETARSGGDPYTVMARWYNPDVSETALAQGHNPYAVTGGASYLMVCDVGGWDNSLFLNFPGQSALPDSGHYADVLQLWLKGAMQPLPFSAKAVQAAARHHAVLYPKGKTL
;
A
#
# COMPACT_ATOMS: atom_id res chain seq x y z
N MET A 1 1.76 65.38 -19.35
CA MET A 1 2.98 64.70 -18.88
C MET A 1 2.65 63.26 -18.55
N ARG A 2 3.37 62.38 -19.19
CA ARG A 2 3.15 60.92 -19.22
C ARG A 2 3.48 60.29 -17.88
N HIS A 3 2.60 59.37 -17.36
CA HIS A 3 3.03 58.28 -16.50
C HIS A 3 2.48 56.98 -17.06
N ALA A 4 3.40 56.17 -17.54
CA ALA A 4 3.16 54.81 -17.94
C ALA A 4 3.18 53.92 -16.67
N SER A 5 2.10 53.20 -16.40
CA SER A 5 2.04 52.14 -15.40
C SER A 5 2.19 50.79 -16.10
N THR A 6 3.23 50.09 -15.73
CA THR A 6 3.54 48.70 -16.08
C THR A 6 2.50 47.75 -15.53
N LEU A 7 1.74 47.13 -16.40
CA LEU A 7 0.83 46.02 -16.08
C LEU A 7 1.66 44.73 -15.98
N THR A 8 1.71 44.16 -14.79
CA THR A 8 2.29 42.84 -14.51
C THR A 8 1.35 41.72 -14.95
N ARG A 9 1.95 40.64 -15.44
CA ARG A 9 1.33 39.43 -16.02
C ARG A 9 0.32 38.64 -15.16
N ARG A 10 -0.26 39.24 -14.13
CA ARG A 10 -1.10 38.53 -13.11
C ARG A 10 -2.61 38.67 -13.30
N HIS A 11 -3.14 39.25 -14.36
CA HIS A 11 -4.59 39.57 -14.53
C HIS A 11 -5.25 39.03 -15.78
N VAL A 12 -4.77 37.91 -16.38
CA VAL A 12 -5.35 37.33 -17.61
C VAL A 12 -5.93 35.92 -17.39
N LEU A 13 -6.15 35.47 -16.18
CA LEU A 13 -6.69 34.11 -15.92
C LEU A 13 -8.01 34.05 -15.14
N LEU A 14 -8.83 35.08 -15.19
CA LEU A 14 -10.19 35.06 -14.64
C LEU A 14 -11.16 35.77 -15.60
N GLY A 15 -11.73 35.01 -16.51
CA GLY A 15 -12.82 35.45 -17.36
C GLY A 15 -12.86 34.79 -18.73
N GLY A 16 -13.62 33.72 -18.87
CA GLY A 16 -13.85 33.20 -20.22
C GLY A 16 -14.32 31.76 -20.31
N VAL A 17 -15.42 31.42 -19.64
CA VAL A 17 -16.18 30.20 -19.98
C VAL A 17 -17.48 30.65 -20.64
N ALA A 18 -17.48 30.75 -21.97
CA ALA A 18 -18.66 30.51 -22.84
C ALA A 18 -18.26 30.65 -24.31
N ALA A 19 -18.59 29.61 -25.10
CA ALA A 19 -18.77 29.57 -26.54
C ALA A 19 -17.53 29.71 -27.43
N GLY A 20 -17.20 28.61 -28.14
CA GLY A 20 -16.33 28.65 -29.32
C GLY A 20 -15.83 27.27 -29.75
N LEU A 21 -16.71 26.35 -30.18
CA LEU A 21 -16.35 25.26 -31.07
C LEU A 21 -15.92 25.84 -32.40
N ALA A 22 -14.63 25.99 -32.62
CA ALA A 22 -14.08 26.24 -33.94
C ALA A 22 -12.62 25.78 -33.98
N GLY A 23 -12.36 24.66 -34.62
CA GLY A 23 -11.19 24.33 -35.42
C GLY A 23 -9.82 24.80 -34.95
N LEU A 24 -9.23 24.15 -33.93
CA LEU A 24 -7.77 24.09 -33.80
C LEU A 24 -7.32 22.74 -34.34
N SER A 25 -6.93 22.78 -35.63
CA SER A 25 -6.15 21.71 -36.24
C SER A 25 -4.86 21.54 -35.45
N PHE A 26 -4.81 20.61 -34.51
CA PHE A 26 -3.56 20.13 -34.00
C PHE A 26 -2.81 19.47 -35.15
N ARG A 27 -1.87 20.19 -35.70
CA ARG A 27 -0.79 19.58 -36.45
C ARG A 27 -0.06 18.67 -35.49
N ALA A 28 -0.40 17.38 -35.54
CA ALA A 28 0.43 16.31 -35.03
C ALA A 28 1.81 16.50 -35.68
N LEU A 29 2.76 17.04 -34.96
CA LEU A 29 4.15 16.82 -35.22
C LEU A 29 4.38 15.33 -34.98
N ALA A 30 4.16 14.54 -36.04
CA ALA A 30 4.80 13.24 -36.16
C ALA A 30 6.31 13.53 -36.11
N ARG A 31 6.88 13.53 -34.90
CA ARG A 31 8.32 13.32 -34.77
C ARG A 31 8.57 11.97 -35.47
N LYS A 32 9.18 12.01 -36.65
CA LYS A 32 9.94 10.87 -37.16
C LYS A 32 11.01 10.60 -36.10
N GLY A 33 10.65 9.76 -35.12
CA GLY A 33 11.59 9.29 -34.15
C GLY A 33 12.70 8.59 -34.90
N ALA A 34 13.91 9.07 -34.78
CA ALA A 34 15.06 8.30 -35.19
C ALA A 34 14.90 6.92 -34.56
N ALA A 35 14.93 5.87 -35.36
CA ALA A 35 14.85 4.49 -34.90
C ALA A 35 16.08 4.22 -34.04
N SER A 36 15.96 4.45 -32.71
CA SER A 36 17.05 4.19 -31.80
C SER A 36 17.12 2.69 -31.54
N SER A 37 18.27 2.13 -31.81
CA SER A 37 18.52 0.72 -31.62
C SER A 37 18.78 0.39 -30.16
N LEU A 38 17.98 -0.48 -29.55
CA LEU A 38 18.05 -0.87 -28.16
C LEU A 38 18.87 -2.16 -27.96
N MET A 39 19.83 -2.11 -27.05
CA MET A 39 20.59 -3.30 -26.67
C MET A 39 19.76 -4.20 -25.76
N GLY A 40 19.76 -5.52 -25.99
CA GLY A 40 19.01 -6.50 -25.21
C GLY A 40 17.62 -6.80 -25.75
N LEU A 41 17.20 -6.18 -26.84
CA LEU A 41 15.99 -6.50 -27.59
C LEU A 41 16.36 -7.38 -28.78
N ASP A 42 15.68 -8.50 -28.99
CA ASP A 42 15.96 -9.45 -30.06
C ASP A 42 15.17 -9.18 -31.34
N ALA A 43 13.91 -8.75 -31.22
CA ALA A 43 13.03 -8.44 -32.34
C ALA A 43 12.30 -7.11 -32.12
N PRO A 44 11.79 -6.43 -33.19
CA PRO A 44 10.97 -5.24 -33.04
C PRO A 44 9.75 -5.50 -32.16
N VAL A 45 9.43 -4.53 -31.27
CA VAL A 45 8.25 -4.58 -30.40
C VAL A 45 7.35 -3.41 -30.74
N GLU A 46 6.10 -3.71 -31.09
CA GLU A 46 5.05 -2.71 -31.28
C GLU A 46 4.46 -2.29 -29.94
N VAL A 47 4.29 -0.99 -29.74
CA VAL A 47 3.63 -0.39 -28.58
C VAL A 47 2.50 0.50 -29.07
N LEU A 48 1.28 0.16 -28.70
CA LEU A 48 0.08 0.97 -28.90
C LEU A 48 -0.31 1.57 -27.57
N GLU A 49 -0.49 2.89 -27.49
CA GLU A 49 -0.99 3.53 -26.27
C GLU A 49 -2.43 3.97 -26.47
N ASP A 50 -3.27 3.67 -25.51
CA ASP A 50 -4.67 4.07 -25.53
C ASP A 50 -4.85 5.54 -25.06
N GLN A 51 -6.11 5.96 -24.99
CA GLN A 51 -6.44 7.33 -24.57
C GLN A 51 -6.13 7.66 -23.09
N TRP A 52 -5.74 6.67 -22.29
CA TRP A 52 -5.37 6.82 -20.87
C TRP A 52 -3.87 6.62 -20.64
N GLY A 53 -3.10 6.53 -21.73
CA GLY A 53 -1.67 6.31 -21.69
C GLY A 53 -1.28 4.88 -21.31
N VAL A 54 -2.21 3.92 -21.37
CA VAL A 54 -1.89 2.52 -21.11
C VAL A 54 -1.16 1.92 -22.32
N PRO A 55 0.07 1.42 -22.15
CA PRO A 55 0.79 0.79 -23.25
C PRO A 55 0.34 -0.67 -23.45
N HIS A 56 -0.04 -0.99 -24.68
CA HIS A 56 -0.31 -2.33 -25.17
C HIS A 56 0.87 -2.80 -26.02
N VAL A 57 1.64 -3.73 -25.48
CA VAL A 57 2.88 -4.26 -26.06
C VAL A 57 2.58 -5.50 -26.90
N ARG A 58 3.10 -5.54 -28.14
CA ARG A 58 3.07 -6.71 -28.99
C ARG A 58 4.50 -7.11 -29.36
N ALA A 59 4.97 -8.21 -28.80
CA ALA A 59 6.32 -8.72 -28.97
C ALA A 59 6.35 -10.08 -29.69
N ALA A 60 7.48 -10.38 -30.31
CA ALA A 60 7.70 -11.67 -30.95
C ALA A 60 8.05 -12.79 -29.94
N SER A 61 8.50 -12.41 -28.73
CA SER A 61 8.88 -13.34 -27.68
C SER A 61 8.48 -12.79 -26.30
N VAL A 62 8.32 -13.70 -25.32
CA VAL A 62 8.06 -13.33 -23.93
C VAL A 62 9.19 -12.45 -23.35
N PRO A 63 10.49 -12.74 -23.54
CA PRO A 63 11.56 -11.84 -23.09
C PRO A 63 11.46 -10.44 -23.70
N ASP A 64 11.17 -10.29 -24.99
CA ASP A 64 11.00 -8.97 -25.61
C ASP A 64 9.82 -8.19 -25.02
N ALA A 65 8.73 -8.88 -24.60
CA ALA A 65 7.62 -8.24 -23.92
C ALA A 65 8.04 -7.73 -22.54
N PHE A 66 8.82 -8.49 -21.76
CA PHE A 66 9.35 -8.04 -20.47
C PHE A 66 10.44 -6.97 -20.63
N PHE A 67 11.22 -6.97 -21.70
CA PHE A 67 12.11 -5.86 -22.05
C PHE A 67 11.31 -4.57 -22.22
N ALA A 68 10.24 -4.62 -23.03
CA ALA A 68 9.37 -3.47 -23.24
C ALA A 68 8.70 -3.01 -21.92
N ASN A 69 8.33 -3.94 -21.03
CA ASN A 69 7.82 -3.61 -19.69
C ASN A 69 8.84 -2.77 -18.90
N GLY A 70 10.09 -3.19 -18.82
CA GLY A 70 11.17 -2.46 -18.16
C GLY A 70 11.44 -1.09 -18.79
N TYR A 71 11.46 -1.02 -20.12
CA TYR A 71 11.68 0.21 -20.86
C TYR A 71 10.55 1.24 -20.61
N LEU A 72 9.30 0.81 -20.71
CA LEU A 72 8.14 1.69 -20.60
C LEU A 72 7.90 2.17 -19.17
N ILE A 73 8.15 1.32 -18.15
CA ILE A 73 8.07 1.77 -16.75
C ILE A 73 9.16 2.82 -16.43
N ALA A 74 10.38 2.65 -16.97
CA ALA A 74 11.42 3.65 -16.83
C ALA A 74 11.05 4.96 -17.54
N ARG A 75 10.46 4.90 -18.73
CA ARG A 75 9.98 6.09 -19.45
C ARG A 75 8.93 6.88 -18.64
N ASP A 76 7.98 6.19 -18.04
CA ASP A 76 6.82 6.82 -17.42
C ASP A 76 7.03 7.18 -15.93
N ARG A 77 8.00 6.53 -15.25
CA ARG A 77 8.11 6.54 -13.78
C ARG A 77 9.55 6.60 -13.27
N LEU A 78 10.50 7.15 -14.04
CA LEU A 78 11.94 7.03 -13.76
C LEU A 78 12.34 7.51 -12.36
N CYS A 79 11.87 8.68 -11.92
CA CYS A 79 12.23 9.20 -10.61
C CYS A 79 11.70 8.29 -9.48
N GLN A 80 10.45 7.85 -9.57
CA GLN A 80 9.85 6.90 -8.61
C GLN A 80 10.64 5.58 -8.58
N LEU A 81 11.02 5.09 -9.76
CA LEU A 81 11.76 3.84 -9.93
C LEU A 81 13.16 3.93 -9.30
N ASP A 82 13.91 5.00 -9.57
CA ASP A 82 15.27 5.22 -9.03
C ASP A 82 15.23 5.47 -7.51
N PHE A 83 14.26 6.26 -7.02
CA PHE A 83 14.10 6.51 -5.59
C PHE A 83 13.88 5.21 -4.81
N GLU A 84 12.94 4.37 -5.25
CA GLU A 84 12.64 3.10 -4.59
C GLU A 84 13.81 2.11 -4.70
N TYR A 85 14.50 2.09 -5.83
CA TYR A 85 15.67 1.24 -6.03
C TYR A 85 16.85 1.66 -5.12
N ARG A 86 17.14 2.98 -5.03
CA ARG A 86 18.15 3.51 -4.10
C ARG A 86 17.77 3.24 -2.65
N ARG A 87 16.49 3.46 -2.29
CA ARG A 87 15.99 3.20 -0.95
C ARG A 87 16.21 1.74 -0.56
N ALA A 88 15.82 0.82 -1.44
CA ALA A 88 15.94 -0.61 -1.18
C ALA A 88 17.40 -1.10 -1.09
N LEU A 89 18.32 -0.48 -1.85
CA LEU A 89 19.76 -0.79 -1.81
C LEU A 89 20.52 -0.03 -0.71
N GLY A 90 19.87 0.88 0.04
CA GLY A 90 20.55 1.73 1.03
C GLY A 90 21.57 2.68 0.37
N ARG A 91 21.09 3.50 -0.60
CA ARG A 91 21.89 4.45 -1.38
C ARG A 91 21.25 5.83 -1.51
N LEU A 92 20.32 6.18 -0.60
CA LEU A 92 19.68 7.51 -0.60
C LEU A 92 20.62 8.61 -0.14
N ALA A 93 21.52 8.33 0.81
CA ALA A 93 22.46 9.31 1.35
C ALA A 93 23.43 9.87 0.27
N GLU A 94 23.71 9.10 -0.78
CA GLU A 94 24.51 9.55 -1.94
C GLU A 94 23.87 10.75 -2.65
N VAL A 95 22.53 10.88 -2.57
CA VAL A 95 21.74 11.91 -3.26
C VAL A 95 21.17 12.92 -2.29
N TYR A 96 20.58 12.44 -1.18
CA TYR A 96 19.79 13.29 -0.28
C TYR A 96 20.53 13.71 0.99
N GLY A 97 21.74 13.20 1.21
CA GLY A 97 22.61 13.68 2.29
C GLY A 97 22.54 12.88 3.58
N PRO A 98 23.09 13.41 4.69
CA PRO A 98 23.38 12.64 5.91
C PRO A 98 22.15 12.11 6.63
N ASP A 99 20.99 12.75 6.51
CA ASP A 99 19.76 12.31 7.18
C ASP A 99 19.29 10.93 6.70
N CYS A 100 19.71 10.49 5.50
CA CYS A 100 19.38 9.18 4.96
C CYS A 100 20.33 8.06 5.42
N VAL A 101 21.41 8.35 6.14
CA VAL A 101 22.40 7.33 6.54
C VAL A 101 21.78 6.22 7.39
N SER A 102 20.91 6.57 8.33
CA SER A 102 20.21 5.58 9.16
C SER A 102 19.31 4.66 8.33
N SER A 103 18.57 5.23 7.39
CA SER A 103 17.72 4.49 6.46
C SER A 103 18.54 3.59 5.54
N ASP A 104 19.65 4.10 5.01
CA ASP A 104 20.56 3.32 4.16
C ASP A 104 21.20 2.16 4.94
N THR A 105 21.59 2.41 6.20
CA THR A 105 22.09 1.35 7.09
C THR A 105 21.03 0.28 7.31
N ALA A 106 19.80 0.68 7.61
CA ALA A 106 18.67 -0.24 7.80
C ALA A 106 18.41 -1.07 6.54
N SER A 107 18.32 -0.43 5.37
CA SER A 107 18.11 -1.14 4.11
C SER A 107 19.22 -2.15 3.81
N ARG A 108 20.50 -1.78 4.00
CA ARG A 108 21.64 -2.69 3.78
C ARG A 108 21.68 -3.84 4.77
N LEU A 109 21.29 -3.61 6.01
CA LEU A 109 21.19 -4.65 7.04
C LEU A 109 20.21 -5.76 6.64
N PHE A 110 19.15 -5.42 5.90
CA PHE A 110 18.11 -6.32 5.47
C PHE A 110 18.18 -6.76 4.00
N LEU A 111 19.27 -6.49 3.29
CA LEU A 111 19.53 -7.15 2.01
C LEU A 111 19.78 -8.64 2.24
N PHE A 112 19.35 -9.47 1.29
CA PHE A 112 19.62 -10.91 1.34
C PHE A 112 21.13 -11.19 1.29
N ARG A 113 21.63 -11.89 2.30
CA ARG A 113 23.06 -12.19 2.49
C ARG A 113 23.50 -13.54 1.94
N GLY A 114 22.54 -14.37 1.49
CA GLY A 114 22.87 -15.62 0.82
C GLY A 114 23.53 -15.40 -0.54
N ASP A 115 23.87 -16.50 -1.21
CA ASP A 115 24.40 -16.44 -2.57
C ASP A 115 23.29 -16.04 -3.56
N ALA A 116 23.23 -14.74 -3.92
CA ALA A 116 22.23 -14.20 -4.84
C ALA A 116 22.33 -14.82 -6.24
N GLN A 117 23.55 -15.24 -6.67
CA GLN A 117 23.74 -15.92 -7.95
C GLN A 117 23.11 -17.32 -7.93
N ALA A 118 23.32 -18.07 -6.85
CA ALA A 118 22.73 -19.39 -6.67
C ALA A 118 21.18 -19.29 -6.53
N GLU A 119 20.69 -18.31 -5.77
CA GLU A 119 19.26 -18.02 -5.65
C GLU A 119 18.61 -17.70 -7.01
N PHE A 120 19.24 -16.81 -7.78
CA PHE A 120 18.77 -16.49 -9.13
C PHE A 120 18.81 -17.70 -10.05
N ALA A 121 19.86 -18.52 -10.00
CA ALA A 121 20.00 -19.73 -10.80
C ALA A 121 18.97 -20.82 -10.42
N ALA A 122 18.48 -20.83 -9.18
CA ALA A 122 17.44 -21.77 -8.72
C ALA A 122 16.03 -21.42 -9.21
N LEU A 123 15.80 -20.21 -9.71
CA LEU A 123 14.52 -19.79 -10.29
C LEU A 123 14.19 -20.57 -11.55
N PRO A 124 12.88 -20.72 -11.91
CA PRO A 124 12.51 -21.28 -13.20
C PRO A 124 13.20 -20.55 -14.36
N PRO A 125 13.72 -21.27 -15.38
CA PRO A 125 14.47 -20.64 -16.47
C PRO A 125 13.75 -19.47 -17.16
N THR A 126 12.42 -19.59 -17.35
CA THR A 126 11.60 -18.51 -17.94
C THR A 126 11.58 -17.27 -17.06
N VAL A 127 11.49 -17.44 -15.72
CA VAL A 127 11.55 -16.31 -14.78
C VAL A 127 12.92 -15.61 -14.87
N GLN A 128 14.02 -16.37 -14.93
CA GLN A 128 15.37 -15.81 -15.07
C GLN A 128 15.50 -14.95 -16.33
N VAL A 129 15.05 -15.47 -17.48
CA VAL A 129 15.16 -14.77 -18.78
C VAL A 129 14.30 -13.51 -18.78
N CYS A 130 13.06 -13.56 -18.28
CA CYS A 130 12.18 -12.41 -18.19
C CYS A 130 12.72 -11.33 -17.24
N ALA A 131 13.28 -11.72 -16.10
CA ALA A 131 13.88 -10.79 -15.14
C ALA A 131 15.08 -10.05 -15.76
N ARG A 132 15.98 -10.77 -16.49
CA ARG A 132 17.09 -10.16 -17.23
C ARG A 132 16.59 -9.19 -18.29
N ALA A 133 15.57 -9.56 -19.05
CA ALA A 133 14.99 -8.73 -20.09
C ALA A 133 14.36 -7.45 -19.52
N TYR A 134 13.63 -7.55 -18.41
CA TYR A 134 13.06 -6.40 -17.71
C TYR A 134 14.13 -5.38 -17.27
N VAL A 135 15.18 -5.85 -16.63
CA VAL A 135 16.32 -4.99 -16.21
C VAL A 135 17.03 -4.39 -17.43
N ALA A 136 17.24 -5.19 -18.49
CA ALA A 136 17.83 -4.69 -19.75
C ALA A 136 16.97 -3.57 -20.38
N GLY A 137 15.63 -3.68 -20.30
CA GLY A 137 14.70 -2.65 -20.76
C GLY A 137 14.85 -1.34 -19.99
N ILE A 138 14.92 -1.38 -18.65
CA ILE A 138 15.19 -0.21 -17.82
C ILE A 138 16.52 0.43 -18.22
N ASN A 139 17.60 -0.35 -18.28
CA ASN A 139 18.92 0.15 -18.60
C ASN A 139 19.01 0.69 -20.03
N ALA A 140 18.24 0.15 -20.97
CA ALA A 140 18.16 0.68 -22.33
C ALA A 140 17.52 2.07 -22.37
N TYR A 141 16.52 2.36 -21.53
CA TYR A 141 15.98 3.71 -21.39
C TYR A 141 16.99 4.65 -20.73
N LEU A 142 17.69 4.21 -19.68
CA LEU A 142 18.76 4.99 -19.04
C LEU A 142 19.88 5.35 -20.03
N ALA A 143 20.25 4.43 -20.92
CA ALA A 143 21.26 4.71 -21.96
C ALA A 143 20.83 5.84 -22.90
N ARG A 144 19.53 5.96 -23.22
CA ARG A 144 18.98 7.07 -24.02
C ARG A 144 18.99 8.41 -23.29
N ILE A 145 18.74 8.41 -21.98
CA ILE A 145 18.94 9.60 -21.13
C ILE A 145 20.42 10.02 -21.18
N ASN A 146 21.35 9.08 -20.99
CA ASN A 146 22.79 9.36 -20.96
C ASN A 146 23.34 9.87 -22.30
N THR A 147 22.72 9.48 -23.44
CA THR A 147 23.06 10.01 -24.77
C THR A 147 22.34 11.31 -25.13
N GLY A 148 21.43 11.79 -24.28
CA GLY A 148 20.60 12.96 -24.54
C GLY A 148 19.48 12.75 -25.57
N GLU A 149 19.20 11.51 -25.94
CA GLU A 149 18.07 11.15 -26.82
C GLU A 149 16.72 11.32 -26.13
N GLU A 150 16.69 11.12 -24.80
CA GLU A 150 15.52 11.35 -23.93
C GLU A 150 15.84 12.41 -22.87
N LYS A 151 14.81 13.15 -22.45
CA LYS A 151 14.94 14.17 -21.41
C LYS A 151 15.00 13.51 -20.04
N LEU A 152 15.95 13.95 -19.20
CA LEU A 152 15.98 13.60 -17.80
C LEU A 152 14.77 14.24 -17.08
N PRO A 153 14.01 13.52 -16.21
CA PRO A 153 12.97 14.11 -15.37
C PRO A 153 13.50 15.22 -14.46
N GLU A 154 12.64 16.19 -14.15
CA GLU A 154 13.04 17.44 -13.49
C GLU A 154 13.60 17.23 -12.08
N GLU A 155 13.15 16.19 -11.37
CA GLU A 155 13.66 15.84 -10.04
C GLU A 155 15.18 15.59 -10.05
N PHE A 156 15.71 14.95 -11.09
CA PHE A 156 17.13 14.67 -11.20
C PHE A 156 17.95 15.96 -11.36
N ASP A 157 17.43 16.94 -12.10
CA ASP A 157 18.06 18.26 -12.24
C ASP A 157 18.00 19.03 -10.92
N ILE A 158 16.85 19.02 -10.22
CA ILE A 158 16.67 19.68 -8.91
C ILE A 158 17.70 19.17 -7.90
N PHE A 159 17.90 17.87 -7.83
CA PHE A 159 18.85 17.24 -6.92
C PHE A 159 20.25 17.03 -7.51
N SER A 160 20.47 17.39 -8.78
CA SER A 160 21.75 17.29 -9.49
C SER A 160 22.40 15.91 -9.39
N TYR A 161 21.68 14.86 -9.82
CA TYR A 161 22.19 13.49 -9.86
C TYR A 161 21.64 12.72 -11.08
N HIS A 162 22.16 11.51 -11.33
CA HIS A 162 21.71 10.61 -12.39
C HIS A 162 21.12 9.33 -11.84
N PRO A 163 20.15 8.71 -12.53
CA PRO A 163 19.57 7.43 -12.11
C PRO A 163 20.61 6.30 -12.14
N LEU A 164 20.43 5.30 -11.28
CA LEU A 164 21.30 4.13 -11.22
C LEU A 164 20.97 3.14 -12.34
N GLU A 165 22.02 2.52 -12.88
CA GLU A 165 21.86 1.29 -13.65
C GLU A 165 21.41 0.15 -12.72
N TRP A 166 20.51 -0.70 -13.24
CA TRP A 166 19.95 -1.83 -12.51
C TRP A 166 20.77 -3.09 -12.72
N ASP A 167 20.97 -3.86 -11.65
CA ASP A 167 21.50 -5.22 -11.69
C ASP A 167 20.37 -6.23 -11.46
N VAL A 168 20.30 -7.28 -12.28
CA VAL A 168 19.28 -8.33 -12.15
C VAL A 168 19.36 -9.07 -10.82
N LEU A 169 20.54 -9.18 -10.22
CA LEU A 169 20.72 -9.82 -8.92
C LEU A 169 20.12 -9.00 -7.77
N ASP A 170 19.95 -7.70 -7.96
CA ASP A 170 19.29 -6.88 -6.95
C ASP A 170 17.80 -7.20 -6.82
N LEU A 171 17.15 -7.74 -7.87
CA LEU A 171 15.80 -8.29 -7.77
C LEU A 171 15.70 -9.49 -6.81
N VAL A 172 16.83 -10.13 -6.51
CA VAL A 172 16.92 -11.22 -5.52
C VAL A 172 17.42 -10.71 -4.18
N ARG A 173 18.29 -9.69 -4.15
CA ARG A 173 18.84 -9.11 -2.92
C ARG A 173 17.83 -8.25 -2.17
N ILE A 174 16.98 -7.53 -2.90
CA ILE A 174 15.95 -6.65 -2.34
C ILE A 174 14.77 -7.50 -1.90
N ARG A 175 14.58 -7.64 -0.58
CA ARG A 175 13.53 -8.48 -0.01
C ARG A 175 12.75 -7.82 1.11
N ALA A 176 13.22 -6.68 1.63
CA ALA A 176 12.63 -6.04 2.80
C ALA A 176 11.16 -5.64 2.56
N GLU A 177 10.26 -6.22 3.34
CA GLU A 177 8.83 -5.88 3.36
C GLU A 177 8.44 -5.17 4.64
N ALA A 178 9.00 -5.57 5.80
CA ALA A 178 8.87 -4.92 7.10
C ALA A 178 7.41 -4.51 7.44
N THR A 179 6.48 -5.45 7.27
CA THR A 179 5.03 -5.23 7.45
C THR A 179 4.48 -5.77 8.76
N GLY A 180 5.35 -6.39 9.57
CA GLY A 180 4.96 -7.12 10.77
C GLY A 180 4.57 -6.25 11.97
N ASN A 181 4.24 -6.94 13.04
CA ASN A 181 3.67 -6.38 14.27
C ASN A 181 4.72 -5.97 15.32
N THR A 182 6.01 -5.88 14.98
CA THR A 182 7.11 -5.68 15.93
C THR A 182 6.95 -4.45 16.84
N LYS A 183 6.32 -3.38 16.35
CA LYS A 183 5.95 -2.24 17.20
C LYS A 183 4.91 -2.63 18.25
N ALA A 184 3.97 -3.50 17.90
CA ALA A 184 2.99 -4.03 18.85
C ALA A 184 3.63 -4.99 19.85
N GLU A 185 4.63 -5.80 19.45
CA GLU A 185 5.40 -6.63 20.37
C GLU A 185 6.08 -5.78 21.45
N ILE A 186 6.80 -4.71 21.06
CA ILE A 186 7.44 -3.78 22.00
C ILE A 186 6.40 -3.13 22.91
N ARG A 187 5.31 -2.61 22.35
CA ARG A 187 4.23 -1.98 23.12
C ARG A 187 3.66 -2.94 24.17
N ARG A 188 3.38 -4.19 23.77
CA ARG A 188 2.87 -5.23 24.69
C ARG A 188 3.85 -5.56 25.79
N ALA A 189 5.14 -5.67 25.49
CA ALA A 189 6.17 -5.87 26.52
C ALA A 189 6.21 -4.69 27.52
N GLN A 190 6.13 -3.45 27.04
CA GLN A 190 6.09 -2.26 27.90
C GLN A 190 4.79 -2.14 28.70
N LEU A 191 3.66 -2.57 28.16
CA LEU A 191 2.40 -2.67 28.91
C LEU A 191 2.48 -3.76 29.98
N ALA A 192 3.07 -4.93 29.65
CA ALA A 192 3.30 -6.00 30.61
C ALA A 192 4.19 -5.55 31.78
N ALA A 193 5.23 -4.76 31.51
CA ALA A 193 6.09 -4.16 32.54
C ALA A 193 5.36 -3.20 33.50
N GLN A 194 4.16 -2.76 33.16
CA GLN A 194 3.31 -1.89 33.97
C GLN A 194 2.02 -2.58 34.47
N ASP A 195 1.97 -3.92 34.42
CA ASP A 195 0.77 -4.73 34.71
C ASP A 195 -0.49 -4.23 33.98
N ALA A 196 -0.32 -3.78 32.75
CA ALA A 196 -1.33 -3.10 31.94
C ALA A 196 -1.57 -3.77 30.58
N LEU A 197 -1.17 -5.03 30.40
CA LEU A 197 -1.21 -5.74 29.11
C LEU A 197 -2.64 -5.81 28.53
N ASP A 198 -3.67 -5.90 29.35
CA ASP A 198 -5.08 -5.94 28.93
C ASP A 198 -5.53 -4.68 28.18
N TYR A 199 -4.84 -3.55 28.39
CA TYR A 199 -5.15 -2.31 27.67
C TYR A 199 -4.80 -2.36 26.18
N ASP A 200 -3.94 -3.28 25.74
CA ASP A 200 -3.63 -3.46 24.31
C ASP A 200 -4.88 -3.74 23.49
N ALA A 201 -5.84 -4.48 24.06
CA ALA A 201 -7.11 -4.81 23.40
C ALA A 201 -7.97 -3.57 23.03
N LEU A 202 -7.75 -2.42 23.67
CA LEU A 202 -8.45 -1.17 23.32
C LEU A 202 -8.05 -0.66 21.94
N ILE A 203 -6.82 -0.94 21.53
CA ILE A 203 -6.25 -0.49 20.25
C ILE A 203 -6.23 -1.63 19.24
N GLN A 204 -5.80 -2.83 19.67
CA GLN A 204 -5.59 -4.00 18.82
C GLN A 204 -6.24 -5.25 19.41
N PRO A 205 -7.56 -5.43 19.25
CA PRO A 205 -8.24 -6.62 19.71
C PRO A 205 -7.78 -7.85 18.90
N LEU A 206 -7.42 -8.92 19.59
CA LEU A 206 -6.99 -10.17 18.97
C LEU A 206 -8.18 -10.97 18.46
N ARG A 207 -8.04 -11.54 17.28
CA ARG A 207 -9.04 -12.36 16.57
C ARG A 207 -8.36 -13.59 15.94
N PRO A 208 -8.82 -14.82 16.21
CA PRO A 208 -9.79 -15.14 17.24
C PRO A 208 -9.33 -14.66 18.62
N ALA A 209 -10.24 -14.63 19.59
CA ALA A 209 -9.89 -14.22 20.95
C ALA A 209 -8.71 -15.05 21.48
N HIS A 210 -7.68 -14.37 21.95
CA HIS A 210 -6.44 -14.97 22.40
C HIS A 210 -5.93 -14.25 23.64
N THR A 211 -5.30 -14.99 24.55
CA THR A 211 -4.72 -14.42 25.78
C THR A 211 -3.24 -14.19 25.57
N LEU A 212 -2.83 -12.94 25.66
CA LEU A 212 -1.44 -12.53 25.60
C LEU A 212 -0.64 -13.20 26.74
N ARG A 213 0.52 -13.76 26.40
CA ARG A 213 1.42 -14.41 27.35
C ARG A 213 2.83 -13.88 27.17
N VAL A 214 3.44 -13.48 28.26
CA VAL A 214 4.87 -13.12 28.26
C VAL A 214 5.68 -14.41 28.07
N PRO A 215 6.55 -14.50 27.04
CA PRO A 215 7.42 -15.65 26.85
C PRO A 215 8.33 -15.91 28.06
N ASP A 216 8.49 -17.18 28.45
CA ASP A 216 9.30 -17.56 29.61
C ASP A 216 10.74 -17.07 29.45
N GLY A 217 11.22 -16.30 30.44
CA GLY A 217 12.55 -15.73 30.45
C GLY A 217 12.70 -14.39 29.76
N LEU A 218 11.62 -13.79 29.26
CA LEU A 218 11.63 -12.40 28.78
C LEU A 218 11.60 -11.45 29.99
N ASP A 219 12.59 -10.56 30.12
CA ASP A 219 12.55 -9.43 31.04
C ASP A 219 11.83 -8.25 30.38
N VAL A 220 10.52 -8.13 30.63
CA VAL A 220 9.68 -7.07 30.05
C VAL A 220 10.09 -5.66 30.50
N HIS A 221 10.71 -5.52 31.71
CA HIS A 221 11.16 -4.23 32.20
C HIS A 221 12.40 -3.71 31.49
N ALA A 222 13.12 -4.59 30.79
CA ALA A 222 14.28 -4.21 29.99
C ALA A 222 13.88 -3.81 28.55
N VAL A 223 12.64 -4.08 28.09
CA VAL A 223 12.19 -3.78 26.71
C VAL A 223 11.80 -2.31 26.59
N THR A 224 12.33 -1.65 25.56
CA THR A 224 12.10 -0.23 25.25
C THR A 224 11.81 -0.02 23.77
N GLU A 225 11.27 1.13 23.39
CA GLU A 225 11.05 1.51 21.98
C GLU A 225 12.35 1.52 21.18
N GLN A 226 13.48 1.86 21.81
CA GLN A 226 14.81 1.85 21.18
C GLN A 226 15.24 0.46 20.70
N ASP A 227 14.60 -0.59 21.16
CA ASP A 227 14.87 -1.97 20.74
C ASP A 227 14.44 -2.26 19.30
N LEU A 228 13.51 -1.46 18.76
CA LEU A 228 13.21 -1.50 17.32
C LEU A 228 14.40 -1.11 16.45
N GLY A 229 15.26 -0.20 16.96
CA GLY A 229 16.50 0.20 16.32
C GLY A 229 16.37 0.44 14.82
N LEU A 230 17.25 -0.18 14.04
CA LEU A 230 17.23 -0.08 12.58
C LEU A 230 15.99 -0.71 11.92
N PHE A 231 15.29 -1.63 12.59
CA PHE A 231 14.05 -2.17 12.04
C PHE A 231 12.92 -1.14 12.07
N GLY A 232 12.83 -0.36 13.16
CA GLY A 232 11.91 0.78 13.23
C GLY A 232 12.17 1.80 12.12
N VAL A 233 13.45 2.12 11.87
CA VAL A 233 13.85 3.01 10.76
C VAL A 233 13.44 2.44 9.41
N LEU A 234 13.59 1.12 9.19
CA LEU A 234 13.15 0.47 7.95
C LEU A 234 11.62 0.56 7.76
N GLN A 235 10.86 0.38 8.85
CA GLN A 235 9.40 0.48 8.83
C GLN A 235 8.91 1.92 8.57
N ASP A 236 9.54 2.91 9.19
CA ASP A 236 9.14 4.32 9.06
C ASP A 236 9.57 4.94 7.73
N GLY A 237 10.58 4.36 7.08
CA GLY A 237 11.17 4.87 5.86
C GLY A 237 12.18 6.00 6.09
N PRO A 238 12.72 6.58 5.02
CA PRO A 238 13.78 7.59 5.10
C PRO A 238 13.27 8.91 5.70
N SER A 239 14.03 9.49 6.62
CA SER A 239 13.84 10.87 7.02
C SER A 239 14.46 11.81 5.99
N LEU A 240 13.64 12.69 5.42
CA LEU A 240 14.06 13.73 4.48
C LEU A 240 13.99 15.13 5.11
N SER A 241 14.00 15.22 6.43
CA SER A 241 13.83 16.47 7.20
C SER A 241 14.89 17.53 6.92
N GLY A 242 16.14 17.11 6.65
CA GLY A 242 17.25 18.01 6.28
C GLY A 242 17.09 18.68 4.92
N LEU A 243 16.18 18.21 4.09
CA LEU A 243 15.83 18.86 2.82
C LEU A 243 14.77 19.97 3.00
N HIS A 244 14.53 20.44 4.25
CA HIS A 244 13.39 21.32 4.57
C HIS A 244 12.05 20.73 4.05
N ALA A 245 11.99 19.40 3.96
CA ALA A 245 10.75 18.71 3.75
C ALA A 245 9.82 19.11 4.89
N VAL A 246 8.70 19.72 4.58
CA VAL A 246 7.63 19.89 5.58
C VAL A 246 7.28 18.46 5.99
N PRO A 247 7.40 18.10 7.29
CA PRO A 247 7.00 16.78 7.72
C PRO A 247 5.56 16.57 7.23
N SER A 248 5.34 15.60 6.39
CA SER A 248 3.98 15.14 6.20
C SER A 248 3.55 14.63 7.57
N PRO A 249 2.44 15.13 8.14
CA PRO A 249 2.05 14.72 9.47
C PRO A 249 1.97 13.21 9.50
N SER A 250 2.77 12.57 10.34
CA SER A 250 2.72 11.14 10.66
C SER A 250 2.78 10.14 9.49
N GLU A 251 3.79 10.23 8.62
CA GLU A 251 3.89 9.32 7.46
C GLU A 251 4.26 7.87 7.83
N GLY A 252 4.87 7.58 8.99
CA GLY A 252 5.32 6.24 9.33
C GLY A 252 4.21 5.28 9.76
N ASP A 253 3.64 5.48 10.93
CA ASP A 253 2.71 4.52 11.57
C ASP A 253 1.30 4.52 10.97
N HIS A 254 0.79 5.66 10.54
CA HIS A 254 -0.59 5.74 10.02
C HIS A 254 -0.73 5.24 8.59
N ARG A 255 0.32 5.27 7.77
CA ARG A 255 0.28 4.76 6.39
C ARG A 255 -0.04 3.27 6.36
N ARG A 256 0.69 2.45 7.12
CA ARG A 256 0.54 0.98 7.11
C ARG A 256 -0.64 0.50 7.93
N ALA A 257 -0.92 1.14 9.07
CA ALA A 257 -2.06 0.77 9.91
C ALA A 257 -3.40 0.88 9.18
N ASN A 258 -3.51 1.79 8.22
CA ASN A 258 -4.74 2.01 7.47
C ASN A 258 -4.79 1.31 6.12
N GLU A 259 -3.67 0.80 5.57
CA GLU A 259 -3.66 0.08 4.31
C GLU A 259 -4.63 -1.10 4.33
N GLY A 260 -5.33 -1.27 3.22
CA GLY A 260 -6.32 -2.31 3.09
C GLY A 260 -6.62 -2.59 1.62
N SER A 261 -7.66 -3.33 1.36
CA SER A 261 -8.11 -3.64 0.00
C SER A 261 -9.48 -4.26 0.07
N ASN A 262 -10.20 -4.31 -1.06
CA ASN A 262 -11.31 -5.23 -1.24
C ASN A 262 -11.04 -6.13 -2.44
N ALA A 263 -11.51 -7.37 -2.39
CA ALA A 263 -11.60 -8.24 -3.55
C ALA A 263 -12.79 -9.18 -3.40
N TRP A 264 -13.44 -9.51 -4.52
CA TRP A 264 -14.44 -10.57 -4.57
C TRP A 264 -14.46 -11.25 -5.92
N ILE A 265 -14.94 -12.49 -5.91
CA ILE A 265 -15.15 -13.34 -7.08
C ILE A 265 -16.55 -13.93 -7.01
N ILE A 266 -17.22 -13.99 -8.16
CA ILE A 266 -18.59 -14.46 -8.29
C ILE A 266 -18.62 -15.56 -9.36
N ALA A 267 -19.17 -16.72 -9.01
CA ALA A 267 -19.27 -17.88 -9.92
C ALA A 267 -20.29 -17.63 -11.05
N PRO A 268 -20.15 -18.30 -12.21
CA PRO A 268 -21.05 -18.18 -13.34
C PRO A 268 -22.53 -18.33 -13.02
N THR A 269 -22.84 -19.22 -12.06
CA THR A 269 -24.21 -19.50 -11.62
C THR A 269 -24.89 -18.34 -10.92
N ARG A 270 -24.14 -17.28 -10.56
CA ARG A 270 -24.62 -16.10 -9.85
C ARG A 270 -24.40 -14.79 -10.63
N THR A 271 -24.05 -14.89 -11.90
CA THR A 271 -23.85 -13.73 -12.78
C THR A 271 -24.90 -13.69 -13.89
N ALA A 272 -25.22 -12.50 -14.38
CA ALA A 272 -26.17 -12.32 -15.47
C ALA A 272 -25.64 -12.85 -16.81
N THR A 273 -24.32 -12.86 -17.00
CA THR A 273 -23.66 -13.28 -18.24
C THR A 273 -23.34 -14.77 -18.28
N GLY A 274 -23.46 -15.50 -17.15
CA GLY A 274 -23.00 -16.88 -17.02
C GLY A 274 -21.47 -17.02 -17.09
N ARG A 275 -20.73 -15.93 -16.92
CA ARG A 275 -19.26 -15.90 -16.78
C ARG A 275 -18.88 -15.42 -15.38
N PRO A 276 -17.74 -15.86 -14.81
CA PRO A 276 -17.29 -15.33 -13.52
C PRO A 276 -17.04 -13.82 -13.60
N ILE A 277 -17.20 -13.13 -12.45
CA ILE A 277 -16.77 -11.75 -12.25
C ILE A 277 -15.72 -11.73 -11.16
N LEU A 278 -14.63 -10.98 -11.38
CA LEU A 278 -13.63 -10.67 -10.36
C LEU A 278 -13.51 -9.16 -10.23
N ALA A 279 -13.63 -8.66 -8.99
CA ALA A 279 -13.37 -7.26 -8.66
C ALA A 279 -12.25 -7.15 -7.63
N ASN A 280 -11.44 -6.11 -7.75
CA ASN A 280 -10.35 -5.82 -6.82
C ASN A 280 -10.03 -4.33 -6.77
N ASP A 281 -9.82 -3.80 -5.56
CA ASP A 281 -9.40 -2.42 -5.31
C ASP A 281 -8.44 -2.35 -4.10
N PRO A 282 -7.11 -2.26 -4.35
CA PRO A 282 -6.15 -2.03 -3.29
C PRO A 282 -6.26 -0.60 -2.74
N HIS A 283 -6.28 -0.51 -1.41
CA HIS A 283 -6.30 0.76 -0.70
C HIS A 283 -4.90 1.08 -0.19
N LEU A 284 -4.35 2.19 -0.65
CA LEU A 284 -3.02 2.67 -0.30
C LEU A 284 -3.06 4.16 0.03
N SER A 285 -2.02 4.65 0.65
CA SER A 285 -1.81 6.08 0.83
C SER A 285 -1.72 6.78 -0.51
N PHE A 286 -2.27 8.00 -0.60
CA PHE A 286 -2.31 8.76 -1.83
C PHE A 286 -1.08 9.64 -2.02
N GLY A 287 -0.64 9.73 -3.26
CA GLY A 287 0.44 10.59 -3.70
C GLY A 287 0.43 10.72 -5.23
N SER A 288 1.28 11.56 -5.75
CA SER A 288 1.57 11.66 -7.18
C SER A 288 3.09 11.54 -7.36
N PRO A 289 3.56 10.56 -8.13
CA PRO A 289 2.80 9.58 -8.93
C PRO A 289 2.09 8.53 -8.07
N GLY A 290 1.08 7.87 -8.66
CA GLY A 290 0.36 6.77 -8.02
C GLY A 290 1.20 5.48 -7.90
N PRO A 291 0.74 4.50 -7.08
CA PRO A 291 1.52 3.30 -6.78
C PRO A 291 1.46 2.22 -7.87
N ARG A 292 0.68 2.39 -8.92
CA ARG A 292 0.53 1.40 -10.00
C ARG A 292 0.85 1.99 -11.36
N HIS A 293 1.39 1.13 -12.23
CA HIS A 293 1.55 1.35 -13.66
C HIS A 293 0.79 0.24 -14.39
N VAL A 294 -0.13 0.60 -15.26
CA VAL A 294 -0.94 -0.36 -16.02
C VAL A 294 -0.24 -0.69 -17.33
N ILE A 295 -0.19 -1.96 -17.69
CA ILE A 295 0.45 -2.41 -18.92
C ILE A 295 -0.25 -3.66 -19.46
N HIS A 296 -0.27 -3.80 -20.81
CA HIS A 296 -0.68 -4.98 -21.52
C HIS A 296 0.53 -5.60 -22.23
N LEU A 297 0.88 -6.83 -21.92
CA LEU A 297 2.00 -7.57 -22.48
C LEU A 297 1.50 -8.74 -23.33
N THR A 298 1.78 -8.73 -24.64
CA THR A 298 1.38 -9.79 -25.55
C THR A 298 2.60 -10.36 -26.30
N ALA A 299 2.73 -11.68 -26.27
CA ALA A 299 3.69 -12.47 -27.02
C ALA A 299 3.18 -13.91 -27.15
N PRO A 300 3.74 -14.77 -28.03
CA PRO A 300 3.41 -16.19 -28.03
C PRO A 300 3.59 -16.82 -26.65
N GLY A 301 2.50 -17.29 -26.02
CA GLY A 301 2.50 -17.84 -24.66
C GLY A 301 2.35 -16.82 -23.53
N LEU A 302 2.15 -15.55 -23.84
CA LEU A 302 1.86 -14.48 -22.88
C LEU A 302 0.81 -13.54 -23.46
N ASP A 303 -0.25 -13.30 -22.69
CA ASP A 303 -1.23 -12.25 -22.97
C ASP A 303 -1.86 -11.82 -21.65
N VAL A 304 -1.31 -10.75 -21.04
CA VAL A 304 -1.67 -10.30 -19.70
C VAL A 304 -1.79 -8.79 -19.62
N ILE A 305 -2.85 -8.29 -18.96
CA ILE A 305 -3.10 -6.87 -18.73
C ILE A 305 -3.46 -6.60 -17.28
N GLY A 306 -3.03 -5.45 -16.76
CA GLY A 306 -3.40 -4.99 -15.42
C GLY A 306 -2.37 -4.07 -14.78
N GLY A 307 -2.51 -3.82 -13.48
CA GLY A 307 -1.64 -2.97 -12.69
C GLY A 307 -0.43 -3.70 -12.12
N GLY A 308 0.76 -3.15 -12.33
CA GLY A 308 2.02 -3.56 -11.70
C GLY A 308 2.56 -2.48 -10.76
N ALA A 309 3.47 -2.84 -9.87
CA ALA A 309 4.23 -1.85 -9.09
C ALA A 309 5.50 -1.46 -9.84
N PRO A 310 5.89 -0.17 -9.86
CA PRO A 310 7.20 0.22 -10.35
C PRO A 310 8.32 -0.55 -9.63
N GLY A 311 9.28 -1.07 -10.40
CA GLY A 311 10.38 -1.89 -9.88
C GLY A 311 10.12 -3.40 -9.84
N MET A 312 8.86 -3.84 -10.03
CA MET A 312 8.50 -5.27 -10.08
C MET A 312 8.09 -5.67 -11.50
N PRO A 313 8.71 -6.70 -12.11
CA PRO A 313 8.36 -7.11 -13.47
C PRO A 313 6.94 -7.70 -13.56
N GLY A 314 6.23 -7.34 -14.62
CA GLY A 314 4.93 -7.87 -14.96
C GLY A 314 3.74 -7.23 -14.23
N VAL A 315 2.62 -7.92 -14.30
CA VAL A 315 1.31 -7.52 -13.74
C VAL A 315 1.10 -8.18 -12.39
N MET A 316 0.75 -7.38 -11.37
CA MET A 316 0.48 -7.86 -10.01
C MET A 316 -1.00 -8.23 -9.79
N GLN A 317 -1.90 -7.55 -10.47
CA GLN A 317 -3.35 -7.74 -10.43
C GLN A 317 -3.95 -7.35 -11.76
N GLY A 318 -4.81 -8.19 -12.30
CA GLY A 318 -5.30 -8.05 -13.67
C GLY A 318 -5.91 -9.33 -14.17
N HIS A 319 -5.75 -9.58 -15.46
CA HIS A 319 -6.09 -10.86 -16.06
C HIS A 319 -5.15 -11.23 -17.21
N ASN A 320 -5.04 -12.52 -17.47
CA ASN A 320 -4.46 -13.00 -18.71
C ASN A 320 -5.57 -13.59 -19.63
N ALA A 321 -5.19 -14.30 -20.68
CA ALA A 321 -6.15 -14.94 -21.58
C ALA A 321 -7.00 -16.05 -20.92
N HIS A 322 -6.55 -16.58 -19.77
CA HIS A 322 -7.12 -17.76 -19.11
C HIS A 322 -7.89 -17.44 -17.85
N PHE A 323 -7.40 -16.51 -17.04
CA PHE A 323 -8.00 -16.16 -15.75
C PHE A 323 -7.75 -14.71 -15.34
N ALA A 324 -8.63 -14.19 -14.49
CA ALA A 324 -8.42 -12.95 -13.75
C ALA A 324 -7.88 -13.26 -12.35
N PHE A 325 -7.05 -12.36 -11.82
CA PHE A 325 -6.47 -12.45 -10.49
C PHE A 325 -6.41 -11.09 -9.79
N GLY A 326 -6.82 -11.10 -8.53
CA GLY A 326 -6.81 -9.94 -7.66
C GLY A 326 -6.12 -10.26 -6.35
N ARG A 327 -5.82 -9.23 -5.54
CA ARG A 327 -5.12 -9.41 -4.28
C ARG A 327 -5.57 -8.43 -3.21
N THR A 328 -5.61 -8.90 -1.97
CA THR A 328 -5.76 -8.06 -0.78
C THR A 328 -4.71 -8.45 0.26
N ASN A 329 -4.43 -7.58 1.21
CA ASN A 329 -3.58 -7.97 2.33
C ASN A 329 -4.26 -9.08 3.13
N PHE A 330 -3.54 -10.17 3.30
CA PHE A 330 -3.78 -11.19 4.30
C PHE A 330 -2.90 -10.88 5.52
N HIS A 331 -3.19 -11.44 6.67
CA HIS A 331 -2.41 -11.16 7.85
C HIS A 331 -1.63 -12.41 8.27
N ILE A 332 -0.34 -12.48 7.88
CA ILE A 332 0.62 -13.42 8.44
C ILE A 332 1.60 -12.61 9.27
N ASP A 333 1.82 -13.03 10.48
CA ASP A 333 2.86 -12.49 11.34
C ASP A 333 4.21 -13.06 10.91
N GLN A 334 5.02 -12.24 10.22
CA GLN A 334 6.20 -12.62 9.45
C GLN A 334 7.51 -12.20 10.08
N GLU A 335 7.47 -11.40 11.12
CA GLU A 335 8.67 -10.88 11.80
C GLU A 335 8.51 -11.05 13.31
N ASP A 336 9.57 -11.52 13.97
CA ASP A 336 9.66 -11.65 15.43
C ASP A 336 10.93 -10.98 15.96
N LEU A 337 10.80 -10.30 17.11
CA LEU A 337 11.92 -9.73 17.85
C LEU A 337 12.50 -10.71 18.85
N PHE A 338 13.82 -10.87 18.83
CA PHE A 338 14.56 -11.72 19.75
C PHE A 338 15.53 -10.90 20.62
N ILE A 339 15.33 -10.96 21.95
CA ILE A 339 16.19 -10.27 22.91
C ILE A 339 17.40 -11.15 23.21
N LEU A 340 18.57 -10.74 22.74
CA LEU A 340 19.82 -11.44 22.91
C LEU A 340 20.50 -10.97 24.21
N ARG A 341 20.98 -11.92 25.04
CA ARG A 341 21.87 -11.63 26.13
C ARG A 341 23.31 -11.62 25.62
N THR A 342 24.01 -10.49 25.63
CA THR A 342 25.41 -10.36 25.22
C THR A 342 26.38 -10.57 26.36
N HIS A 343 27.64 -10.92 26.06
CA HIS A 343 28.69 -11.16 27.02
C HIS A 343 29.19 -9.81 27.61
N PRO A 344 29.33 -9.65 28.93
CA PRO A 344 29.73 -8.39 29.52
C PRO A 344 31.05 -7.81 29.01
N ASP A 345 32.05 -8.67 28.80
CA ASP A 345 33.38 -8.26 28.35
C ASP A 345 33.58 -8.35 26.82
N HIS A 346 32.63 -8.98 26.14
CA HIS A 346 32.67 -9.21 24.68
C HIS A 346 31.28 -8.96 24.08
N PRO A 347 30.86 -7.71 23.87
CA PRO A 347 29.49 -7.36 23.47
C PRO A 347 29.04 -7.93 22.11
N ASP A 348 29.99 -8.37 21.28
CA ASP A 348 29.68 -9.03 20.01
C ASP A 348 29.50 -10.56 20.17
N ARG A 349 29.52 -11.09 21.42
CA ARG A 349 29.15 -12.47 21.72
C ARG A 349 27.82 -12.51 22.46
N TYR A 350 26.95 -13.42 22.06
CA TYR A 350 25.64 -13.61 22.70
C TYR A 350 25.42 -15.07 23.13
N PHE A 351 24.56 -15.26 24.11
CA PHE A 351 24.23 -16.58 24.63
C PHE A 351 23.15 -17.25 23.81
N HIS A 352 23.50 -18.40 23.23
CA HIS A 352 22.59 -19.13 22.34
C HIS A 352 22.83 -20.65 22.45
N ASN A 353 21.77 -21.43 22.64
CA ASN A 353 21.82 -22.88 22.76
C ASN A 353 22.87 -23.36 23.81
N GLY A 354 22.87 -22.70 24.98
CA GLY A 354 23.70 -23.08 26.11
C GLY A 354 25.17 -22.64 26.04
N ARG A 355 25.58 -21.84 25.06
CA ARG A 355 26.97 -21.38 24.86
C ARG A 355 27.04 -19.93 24.40
N TRP A 356 28.21 -19.32 24.55
CA TRP A 356 28.51 -18.03 23.97
C TRP A 356 28.91 -18.19 22.47
N VAL A 357 28.26 -17.47 21.60
CA VAL A 357 28.44 -17.49 20.12
C VAL A 357 28.82 -16.10 19.65
N GLU A 358 29.74 -15.98 18.72
CA GLU A 358 30.09 -14.71 18.07
C GLU A 358 28.98 -14.28 17.11
N MET A 359 28.67 -12.98 17.08
CA MET A 359 27.89 -12.38 16.00
C MET A 359 28.72 -12.32 14.74
N GLU A 360 28.12 -12.50 13.59
CA GLU A 360 28.76 -12.19 12.31
C GLU A 360 28.78 -10.68 12.08
N HIS A 361 29.87 -10.18 11.48
CA HIS A 361 30.07 -8.76 11.20
C HIS A 361 30.30 -8.51 9.73
N GLU A 362 29.81 -7.36 9.26
CA GLU A 362 30.08 -6.84 7.93
C GLU A 362 30.36 -5.34 8.04
N GLU A 363 31.57 -4.93 7.62
CA GLU A 363 31.94 -3.52 7.53
C GLU A 363 31.47 -2.95 6.19
N ILE A 364 30.63 -1.94 6.21
CA ILE A 364 30.15 -1.25 5.02
C ILE A 364 30.52 0.21 5.04
N SER A 365 30.61 0.82 3.88
CA SER A 365 30.78 2.26 3.71
C SER A 365 29.58 2.86 3.01
N ILE A 366 28.96 3.88 3.60
CA ILE A 366 27.82 4.62 3.06
C ILE A 366 28.34 5.95 2.53
N ALA A 367 28.25 6.14 1.22
CA ALA A 367 28.59 7.41 0.59
C ALA A 367 27.55 8.47 0.96
N VAL A 368 28.00 9.69 1.30
CA VAL A 368 27.13 10.76 1.76
C VAL A 368 27.35 12.02 0.94
N ARG A 369 26.30 12.54 0.33
CA ARG A 369 26.36 13.79 -0.42
C ARG A 369 26.80 14.93 0.48
N GLY A 370 27.82 15.66 0.05
CA GLY A 370 28.32 16.84 0.77
C GLY A 370 29.15 16.53 2.02
N GLY A 371 29.46 15.27 2.29
CA GLY A 371 30.24 14.84 3.44
C GLY A 371 31.15 13.64 3.16
N PRO A 372 31.95 13.24 4.16
CA PRO A 372 32.73 12.00 4.08
C PRO A 372 31.80 10.79 4.14
N ALA A 373 32.23 9.68 3.50
CA ALA A 373 31.56 8.40 3.66
C ALA A 373 31.55 7.97 5.12
N GLN A 374 30.45 7.34 5.55
CA GLN A 374 30.31 6.82 6.92
C GLN A 374 30.50 5.30 6.92
N ASN A 375 31.43 4.83 7.76
CA ASN A 375 31.66 3.41 7.95
C ASN A 375 30.76 2.90 9.06
N VAL A 376 30.08 1.80 8.81
CA VAL A 376 29.10 1.19 9.72
C VAL A 376 29.38 -0.30 9.79
N THR A 377 29.31 -0.88 10.98
CA THR A 377 29.37 -2.31 11.23
C THR A 377 27.96 -2.88 11.32
N LEU A 378 27.58 -3.69 10.35
CA LEU A 378 26.37 -4.50 10.42
C LEU A 378 26.64 -5.77 11.24
N ARG A 379 25.66 -6.20 12.03
CA ARG A 379 25.76 -7.37 12.90
C ARG A 379 24.61 -8.35 12.65
N TYR A 380 24.91 -9.63 12.79
CA TYR A 380 23.94 -10.69 12.57
C TYR A 380 24.10 -11.80 13.62
N ALA A 381 22.96 -12.26 14.12
CA ALA A 381 22.83 -13.41 15.02
C ALA A 381 22.19 -14.60 14.28
N ALA A 382 22.06 -15.73 14.95
CA ALA A 382 21.37 -16.90 14.39
C ALA A 382 19.92 -16.62 14.02
N GLN A 383 19.28 -15.69 14.73
CA GLN A 383 17.89 -15.26 14.48
C GLN A 383 17.77 -14.31 13.27
N GLY A 384 18.87 -13.65 12.87
CA GLY A 384 18.88 -12.71 11.75
C GLY A 384 19.63 -11.40 12.05
N PRO A 385 19.32 -10.32 11.32
CA PRO A 385 19.90 -9.00 11.52
C PRO A 385 19.76 -8.49 12.96
N VAL A 386 20.85 -7.95 13.52
CA VAL A 386 20.85 -7.30 14.83
C VAL A 386 20.55 -5.82 14.64
N VAL A 387 19.37 -5.40 15.09
CA VAL A 387 18.81 -4.07 14.82
C VAL A 387 19.11 -3.04 15.90
N SER A 388 19.42 -3.52 17.12
CA SER A 388 19.78 -2.69 18.27
C SER A 388 20.79 -3.43 19.13
N ALA A 389 21.74 -2.71 19.75
CA ALA A 389 22.70 -3.26 20.68
C ALA A 389 22.98 -2.26 21.82
N ASP A 390 22.92 -2.74 23.05
CA ASP A 390 23.20 -1.97 24.28
C ASP A 390 24.21 -2.74 25.15
N ALA A 391 25.47 -2.40 24.96
CA ALA A 391 26.58 -3.03 25.70
C ALA A 391 26.51 -2.74 27.21
N ALA A 392 25.96 -1.58 27.61
CA ALA A 392 25.85 -1.23 29.05
C ALA A 392 24.84 -2.12 29.76
N ARG A 393 23.84 -2.65 29.05
CA ARG A 393 22.85 -3.58 29.58
C ARG A 393 23.11 -5.04 29.18
N ASN A 394 24.25 -5.33 28.55
CA ASN A 394 24.59 -6.67 28.05
C ASN A 394 23.47 -7.29 27.18
N ARG A 395 22.95 -6.53 26.25
CA ARG A 395 21.85 -6.98 25.38
C ARG A 395 21.96 -6.46 23.95
N ALA A 396 21.32 -7.19 23.05
CA ALA A 396 21.06 -6.77 21.69
C ALA A 396 19.69 -7.29 21.26
N VAL A 397 19.18 -6.81 20.15
CA VAL A 397 17.91 -7.28 19.57
C VAL A 397 18.13 -7.70 18.14
N ALA A 398 17.71 -8.92 17.79
CA ALA A 398 17.72 -9.44 16.44
C ALA A 398 16.29 -9.60 15.91
N VAL A 399 16.13 -9.57 14.60
CA VAL A 399 14.85 -9.77 13.92
C VAL A 399 14.92 -11.03 13.06
N SER A 400 13.98 -11.97 13.28
CA SER A 400 13.70 -13.00 12.27
C SER A 400 12.62 -12.51 11.32
N ALA A 401 12.83 -12.69 10.03
CA ALA A 401 11.87 -12.30 9.00
C ALA A 401 11.76 -13.37 7.92
N THR A 402 10.53 -13.77 7.56
CA THR A 402 10.29 -14.86 6.59
C THR A 402 10.81 -14.54 5.20
N TRP A 403 10.77 -13.27 4.81
CA TRP A 403 11.22 -12.79 3.50
C TRP A 403 12.76 -12.78 3.35
N LEU A 404 13.53 -13.00 4.42
CA LEU A 404 15.00 -13.22 4.36
C LEU A 404 15.39 -14.67 4.09
N TYR A 405 14.44 -15.61 4.12
CA TYR A 405 14.74 -17.02 3.91
C TYR A 405 15.10 -17.32 2.44
N PRO A 406 15.98 -18.33 2.18
CA PRO A 406 16.25 -18.81 0.84
C PRO A 406 14.97 -19.22 0.11
N GLY A 407 14.89 -18.93 -1.20
CA GLY A 407 13.70 -19.21 -2.01
C GLY A 407 12.59 -18.15 -1.93
N ALA A 408 12.69 -17.18 -1.03
CA ALA A 408 11.76 -16.06 -0.90
C ALA A 408 12.07 -14.98 -1.97
N ASN A 409 11.39 -15.00 -3.11
CA ASN A 409 11.66 -14.11 -4.25
C ASN A 409 10.37 -13.40 -4.72
N GLY A 410 9.70 -12.68 -3.81
CA GLY A 410 8.41 -12.03 -4.03
C GLY A 410 8.38 -11.06 -5.22
N MET A 411 9.46 -10.32 -5.48
CA MET A 411 9.57 -9.42 -6.63
C MET A 411 9.42 -10.14 -7.98
N LEU A 412 9.79 -11.40 -8.07
CA LEU A 412 9.78 -12.19 -9.31
C LEU A 412 8.56 -13.12 -9.45
N ALA A 413 7.74 -13.23 -8.41
CA ALA A 413 6.55 -14.10 -8.40
C ALA A 413 5.55 -13.74 -9.50
N ASN A 414 5.39 -12.45 -9.82
CA ASN A 414 4.44 -11.99 -10.83
C ASN A 414 4.73 -12.58 -12.22
N ILE A 415 6.00 -12.79 -12.59
CA ILE A 415 6.35 -13.41 -13.88
C ILE A 415 5.68 -14.78 -14.02
N GLY A 416 5.79 -15.61 -12.97
CA GLY A 416 5.18 -16.94 -12.96
C GLY A 416 3.65 -16.87 -13.00
N ILE A 417 3.03 -15.92 -12.26
CA ILE A 417 1.58 -15.69 -12.25
C ILE A 417 1.09 -15.28 -13.64
N ASN A 418 1.80 -14.38 -14.32
CA ASN A 418 1.41 -13.88 -15.64
C ASN A 418 1.45 -14.97 -16.72
N LEU A 419 2.33 -15.97 -16.57
CA LEU A 419 2.51 -17.11 -17.48
C LEU A 419 1.66 -18.32 -17.12
N ALA A 420 0.96 -18.30 -15.98
CA ALA A 420 0.09 -19.41 -15.56
C ALA A 420 -1.15 -19.47 -16.46
N SER A 421 -1.71 -20.69 -16.63
CA SER A 421 -2.88 -20.95 -17.49
C SER A 421 -4.08 -21.54 -16.73
N ASP A 422 -3.87 -21.98 -15.51
CA ASP A 422 -4.85 -22.67 -14.69
C ASP A 422 -4.57 -22.51 -13.19
N TRP A 423 -5.47 -23.04 -12.36
CA TRP A 423 -5.37 -22.97 -10.89
C TRP A 423 -4.09 -23.60 -10.34
N ASP A 424 -3.65 -24.72 -10.87
CA ASP A 424 -2.47 -25.45 -10.37
C ASP A 424 -1.17 -24.71 -10.72
N SER A 425 -1.04 -24.22 -11.94
CA SER A 425 0.09 -23.42 -12.37
C SER A 425 0.14 -22.05 -11.66
N PHE A 426 -1.03 -21.45 -11.40
CA PHE A 426 -1.17 -20.25 -10.59
C PHE A 426 -0.65 -20.48 -9.16
N ARG A 427 -1.14 -21.50 -8.46
CA ARG A 427 -0.67 -21.85 -7.12
C ARG A 427 0.82 -22.19 -7.09
N LYS A 428 1.34 -22.84 -8.14
CA LYS A 428 2.78 -23.14 -8.25
C LYS A 428 3.60 -21.85 -8.30
N ALA A 429 3.14 -20.83 -9.03
CA ALA A 429 3.81 -19.53 -9.10
C ALA A 429 3.81 -18.80 -7.74
N LEU A 430 2.73 -18.94 -6.95
CA LEU A 430 2.61 -18.34 -5.62
C LEU A 430 3.63 -18.85 -4.60
N LYS A 431 4.33 -19.95 -4.85
CA LYS A 431 5.38 -20.46 -3.95
C LYS A 431 6.58 -19.52 -3.82
N LEU A 432 6.79 -18.62 -4.79
CA LEU A 432 7.82 -17.57 -4.72
C LEU A 432 7.33 -16.31 -3.99
N HIS A 433 6.02 -16.19 -3.79
CA HIS A 433 5.43 -14.99 -3.19
C HIS A 433 5.66 -14.97 -1.67
N THR A 434 6.08 -13.81 -1.15
CA THR A 434 6.49 -13.67 0.26
C THR A 434 5.55 -12.82 1.08
N SER A 435 4.95 -11.79 0.49
CA SER A 435 4.04 -10.89 1.21
C SER A 435 2.76 -11.57 1.66
N PRO A 436 2.23 -11.25 2.85
CA PRO A 436 0.95 -11.78 3.32
C PRO A 436 -0.19 -11.33 2.40
N THR A 437 -0.69 -12.22 1.56
CA THR A 437 -1.64 -11.86 0.50
C THR A 437 -2.78 -12.87 0.36
N ASN A 438 -4.01 -12.37 0.29
CA ASN A 438 -5.15 -13.10 -0.26
C ASN A 438 -5.11 -12.97 -1.78
N PHE A 439 -4.97 -14.05 -2.51
CA PHE A 439 -5.15 -14.07 -3.96
C PHE A 439 -6.54 -14.58 -4.31
N THR A 440 -7.27 -13.82 -5.13
CA THR A 440 -8.51 -14.22 -5.76
C THR A 440 -8.26 -14.63 -7.20
N TYR A 441 -8.95 -15.63 -7.69
CA TYR A 441 -8.78 -16.27 -8.99
C TYR A 441 -10.14 -16.58 -9.62
N ALA A 442 -10.31 -16.32 -10.90
CA ALA A 442 -11.50 -16.73 -11.65
C ALA A 442 -11.12 -17.03 -13.10
N ASP A 443 -11.44 -18.21 -13.63
CA ASP A 443 -11.01 -18.65 -14.96
C ASP A 443 -12.13 -18.75 -15.99
N THR A 444 -11.72 -18.87 -17.26
CA THR A 444 -12.64 -19.02 -18.39
C THR A 444 -13.39 -20.35 -18.42
N ALA A 445 -12.97 -21.35 -17.63
CA ALA A 445 -13.69 -22.61 -17.45
C ALA A 445 -14.83 -22.48 -16.42
N GLY A 446 -14.96 -21.30 -15.78
CA GLY A 446 -16.02 -21.02 -14.82
C GLY A 446 -15.65 -21.30 -13.36
N ASN A 447 -14.40 -21.65 -13.07
CA ASN A 447 -13.95 -21.86 -11.71
C ASN A 447 -13.65 -20.51 -11.02
N ILE A 448 -13.86 -20.50 -9.70
CA ILE A 448 -13.45 -19.41 -8.82
C ILE A 448 -12.60 -19.97 -7.67
N GLY A 449 -11.55 -19.26 -7.28
CA GLY A 449 -10.63 -19.71 -6.25
C GLY A 449 -10.08 -18.59 -5.38
N TRP A 450 -9.70 -18.96 -4.17
CA TRP A 450 -8.97 -18.12 -3.25
C TRP A 450 -7.79 -18.90 -2.65
N GLN A 451 -6.64 -18.29 -2.58
CA GLN A 451 -5.43 -18.82 -1.94
C GLN A 451 -4.78 -17.73 -1.08
N ALA A 452 -4.61 -17.99 0.20
CA ALA A 452 -3.70 -17.19 1.03
C ALA A 452 -2.25 -17.57 0.73
N ALA A 453 -1.39 -16.59 0.55
CA ALA A 453 0.03 -16.79 0.27
C ALA A 453 0.90 -15.86 1.11
N GLY A 454 2.17 -16.23 1.28
CA GLY A 454 3.16 -15.52 2.08
C GLY A 454 4.03 -16.49 2.89
N GLY A 455 5.12 -16.00 3.45
CA GLY A 455 5.96 -16.78 4.34
C GLY A 455 5.27 -17.00 5.70
N LEU A 456 4.97 -18.23 6.09
CA LEU A 456 4.44 -18.57 7.41
C LEU A 456 5.54 -19.20 8.26
N PRO A 457 5.99 -18.56 9.37
CA PRO A 457 7.04 -19.12 10.22
C PRO A 457 6.56 -20.35 11.01
N GLU A 458 7.43 -21.34 11.18
CA GLU A 458 7.20 -22.44 12.11
C GLU A 458 7.85 -22.14 13.44
N ARG A 459 7.09 -21.51 14.35
CA ARG A 459 7.54 -21.14 15.70
C ARG A 459 7.63 -22.35 16.63
N ARG A 460 8.51 -22.28 17.64
CA ARG A 460 8.73 -23.35 18.63
C ARG A 460 8.05 -23.03 19.96
N ASN A 461 7.81 -24.09 20.74
CA ASN A 461 7.40 -24.01 22.15
C ASN A 461 6.15 -23.17 22.42
N GLY A 462 5.19 -23.17 21.44
CA GLY A 462 3.94 -22.44 21.57
C GLY A 462 4.10 -20.90 21.54
N TYR A 463 5.24 -20.40 21.04
CA TYR A 463 5.46 -18.98 20.82
C TYR A 463 4.51 -18.46 19.73
N ASP A 464 3.83 -17.37 20.03
CA ASP A 464 2.74 -16.83 19.18
C ASP A 464 3.13 -15.57 18.39
N GLY A 465 4.35 -15.01 18.58
CA GLY A 465 4.82 -13.82 17.89
C GLY A 465 4.21 -12.50 18.37
N LEU A 466 3.50 -12.49 19.52
CA LEU A 466 2.80 -11.29 19.98
C LEU A 466 3.60 -10.42 20.94
N LEU A 467 4.66 -10.93 21.52
CA LEU A 467 5.66 -10.22 22.33
C LEU A 467 7.07 -10.65 21.91
N PRO A 468 8.12 -9.85 22.16
CA PRO A 468 9.48 -10.29 21.90
C PRO A 468 9.81 -11.59 22.66
N ALA A 469 10.68 -12.42 22.09
CA ALA A 469 11.13 -13.65 22.73
C ALA A 469 12.59 -13.58 23.17
N PRO A 470 13.03 -14.35 24.22
CA PRO A 470 14.43 -14.55 24.48
C PRO A 470 15.17 -15.19 23.31
N GLY A 471 16.32 -14.61 22.91
CA GLY A 471 17.14 -15.09 21.80
C GLY A 471 18.14 -16.16 22.18
N ASP A 472 17.81 -16.99 23.17
CA ASP A 472 18.68 -18.05 23.70
C ASP A 472 18.57 -19.39 22.97
N GLY A 473 17.78 -19.45 21.88
CA GLY A 473 17.58 -20.62 21.04
C GLY A 473 16.26 -21.36 21.29
N ARG A 474 15.58 -21.13 22.41
CA ARG A 474 14.34 -21.86 22.78
C ARG A 474 13.20 -21.58 21.83
N TYR A 475 13.10 -20.34 21.34
CA TYR A 475 12.01 -19.84 20.49
C TYR A 475 12.42 -19.66 19.04
N ASP A 476 13.63 -20.04 18.63
CA ASP A 476 14.07 -19.98 17.25
C ASP A 476 13.08 -20.69 16.32
N TRP A 477 12.83 -20.11 15.17
CA TRP A 477 12.00 -20.74 14.14
C TRP A 477 12.63 -22.05 13.63
N LYS A 478 11.80 -23.04 13.31
CA LYS A 478 12.26 -24.26 12.66
C LYS A 478 12.44 -24.10 11.14
N GLY A 479 11.82 -23.06 10.57
CA GLY A 479 11.79 -22.76 9.16
C GLY A 479 10.46 -22.14 8.76
N LEU A 480 10.08 -22.30 7.49
CA LEU A 480 8.80 -21.83 6.96
C LEU A 480 7.87 -23.01 6.64
N GLN A 481 6.60 -22.80 6.89
CA GLN A 481 5.54 -23.72 6.47
C GLN A 481 5.36 -23.67 4.95
N PRO A 482 5.01 -24.79 4.28
CA PRO A 482 4.72 -24.77 2.86
C PRO A 482 3.44 -23.99 2.53
N LEU A 483 3.29 -23.53 1.28
CA LEU A 483 2.07 -22.84 0.81
C LEU A 483 0.78 -23.62 1.12
N ASP A 484 0.82 -24.96 1.06
CA ASP A 484 -0.33 -25.80 1.33
C ASP A 484 -0.74 -25.83 2.83
N ALA A 485 0.05 -25.26 3.72
CA ALA A 485 -0.32 -25.00 5.11
C ALA A 485 -1.23 -23.79 5.26
N LEU A 486 -1.22 -22.88 4.29
CA LEU A 486 -2.09 -21.70 4.25
C LEU A 486 -3.47 -22.07 3.68
N PRO A 487 -4.53 -21.38 4.15
CA PRO A 487 -5.89 -21.70 3.75
C PRO A 487 -6.15 -21.35 2.28
N ASN A 488 -7.03 -22.12 1.65
CA ASN A 488 -7.51 -21.88 0.30
C ASN A 488 -8.97 -22.35 0.14
N SER A 489 -9.60 -21.95 -0.94
CA SER A 489 -10.93 -22.42 -1.33
C SER A 489 -11.03 -22.44 -2.85
N PHE A 490 -11.57 -23.50 -3.40
CA PHE A 490 -11.82 -23.65 -4.83
C PHE A 490 -13.27 -24.05 -5.06
N ASN A 491 -14.00 -23.32 -5.88
CA ASN A 491 -15.41 -23.49 -6.18
C ASN A 491 -16.29 -23.59 -4.91
N PRO A 492 -16.28 -22.60 -4.01
CA PRO A 492 -17.07 -22.64 -2.79
C PRO A 492 -18.56 -22.78 -3.08
N ALA A 493 -19.27 -23.61 -2.32
CA ALA A 493 -20.70 -23.92 -2.52
C ALA A 493 -21.62 -22.68 -2.53
N ARG A 494 -21.23 -21.61 -1.82
CA ARG A 494 -21.97 -20.33 -1.82
C ARG A 494 -21.91 -19.57 -3.15
N GLY A 495 -21.03 -19.99 -4.08
CA GLY A 495 -20.89 -19.41 -5.41
C GLY A 495 -20.22 -18.04 -5.44
N TRP A 496 -19.55 -17.62 -4.37
CA TRP A 496 -18.74 -16.41 -4.30
C TRP A 496 -17.73 -16.48 -3.15
N PHE A 497 -16.70 -15.66 -3.25
CA PHE A 497 -15.78 -15.36 -2.14
C PHE A 497 -15.51 -13.85 -2.14
N GLY A 498 -15.29 -13.29 -0.96
CA GLY A 498 -14.90 -11.87 -0.80
C GLY A 498 -14.00 -11.71 0.41
N THR A 499 -13.18 -10.69 0.39
CA THR A 499 -12.31 -10.29 1.49
C THR A 499 -12.07 -8.78 1.48
N SER A 500 -12.03 -8.21 2.68
CA SER A 500 -11.73 -6.80 2.96
C SER A 500 -10.73 -6.67 4.11
N ASN A 501 -9.79 -7.62 4.19
CA ASN A 501 -8.73 -7.73 5.20
C ASN A 501 -9.19 -8.16 6.60
N GLU A 502 -10.41 -8.63 6.74
CA GLU A 502 -10.95 -9.22 7.98
C GLU A 502 -10.41 -10.63 8.21
N LEU A 503 -10.68 -11.19 9.40
CA LEU A 503 -10.44 -12.60 9.68
C LEU A 503 -11.29 -13.48 8.73
N ASN A 504 -10.66 -14.01 7.68
CA ASN A 504 -11.28 -14.81 6.63
C ASN A 504 -10.82 -16.28 6.61
N LEU A 505 -10.30 -16.77 7.73
CA LEU A 505 -9.90 -18.16 7.87
C LEU A 505 -11.13 -19.08 7.87
N PRO A 506 -11.05 -20.28 7.24
CA PRO A 506 -12.05 -21.33 7.40
C PRO A 506 -12.24 -21.72 8.88
N ALA A 507 -13.48 -22.08 9.26
CA ALA A 507 -13.78 -22.42 10.64
C ALA A 507 -13.05 -23.68 11.16
N ASP A 508 -12.63 -24.54 10.25
CA ASP A 508 -11.89 -25.77 10.50
C ASP A 508 -10.37 -25.63 10.33
N TYR A 509 -9.88 -24.39 10.11
CA TYR A 509 -8.45 -24.15 10.00
C TYR A 509 -7.76 -24.44 11.35
N PRO A 510 -6.67 -25.23 11.37
CA PRO A 510 -6.00 -25.65 12.61
C PRO A 510 -5.16 -24.51 13.20
N TYR A 511 -5.82 -23.53 13.80
CA TYR A 511 -5.27 -22.26 14.18
C TYR A 511 -4.15 -22.36 15.23
N GLU A 512 -4.32 -23.27 16.20
CA GLU A 512 -3.33 -23.48 17.26
C GLU A 512 -2.02 -24.13 16.75
N GLU A 513 -2.12 -24.93 15.66
CA GLU A 513 -0.96 -25.57 15.04
C GLU A 513 -0.28 -24.70 13.99
N ARG A 514 -1.05 -23.83 13.34
CA ARG A 514 -0.64 -23.02 12.21
C ARG A 514 -1.11 -21.58 12.38
N CYS A 515 -0.65 -20.96 13.48
CA CYS A 515 -1.00 -19.58 13.76
C CYS A 515 -0.48 -18.66 12.67
N VAL A 516 -1.39 -18.04 11.91
CA VAL A 516 -1.04 -17.04 10.89
C VAL A 516 -0.90 -15.65 11.48
N SER A 517 -1.88 -15.20 12.26
CA SER A 517 -1.88 -13.93 12.98
C SER A 517 -3.12 -13.85 13.88
N TYR A 518 -3.06 -13.05 14.92
CA TYR A 518 -4.22 -12.66 15.73
C TYR A 518 -4.69 -11.23 15.45
N GLU A 519 -4.01 -10.52 14.56
CA GLU A 519 -4.21 -9.10 14.29
C GLU A 519 -4.88 -8.91 12.93
N TRP A 520 -6.18 -8.59 12.94
CA TRP A 520 -7.01 -8.46 11.75
C TRP A 520 -7.74 -7.12 11.73
N LYS A 521 -8.08 -6.64 10.54
CA LYS A 521 -8.90 -5.44 10.38
C LYS A 521 -10.34 -5.68 10.84
N ASP A 522 -11.04 -4.60 11.17
CA ASP A 522 -12.46 -4.64 11.49
C ASP A 522 -13.29 -5.12 10.30
N PRO A 523 -14.39 -5.90 10.54
CA PRO A 523 -15.12 -6.58 9.47
C PRO A 523 -16.19 -5.71 8.78
N TYR A 524 -16.25 -4.37 9.01
CA TYR A 524 -17.38 -3.55 8.54
C TYR A 524 -17.48 -3.51 7.02
N ARG A 525 -16.36 -3.35 6.30
CA ARG A 525 -16.32 -3.40 4.83
C ARG A 525 -16.79 -4.76 4.31
N TYR A 526 -16.24 -5.84 4.87
CA TYR A 526 -16.62 -7.19 4.49
C TYR A 526 -18.10 -7.50 4.76
N LYS A 527 -18.68 -7.03 5.88
CA LYS A 527 -20.11 -7.19 6.16
C LYS A 527 -20.96 -6.64 5.02
N ARG A 528 -20.63 -5.47 4.50
CA ARG A 528 -21.34 -4.87 3.38
C ARG A 528 -21.11 -5.63 2.08
N VAL A 529 -19.86 -6.03 1.77
CA VAL A 529 -19.55 -6.87 0.61
C VAL A 529 -20.35 -8.18 0.67
N ALA A 530 -20.34 -8.88 1.80
CA ALA A 530 -21.05 -10.13 1.97
C ALA A 530 -22.57 -9.98 1.83
N GLU A 531 -23.15 -8.92 2.40
CA GLU A 531 -24.59 -8.59 2.28
C GLU A 531 -24.99 -8.45 0.82
N VAL A 532 -24.27 -7.64 0.04
CA VAL A 532 -24.59 -7.40 -1.37
C VAL A 532 -24.40 -8.66 -2.21
N LEU A 533 -23.27 -9.37 -2.05
CA LEU A 533 -23.01 -10.59 -2.82
C LEU A 533 -24.02 -11.71 -2.49
N GLN A 534 -24.42 -11.84 -1.23
CA GLN A 534 -25.44 -12.80 -0.83
C GLN A 534 -26.79 -12.51 -1.47
N ALA A 535 -27.17 -11.23 -1.55
CA ALA A 535 -28.44 -10.76 -2.11
C ALA A 535 -28.48 -10.75 -3.65
N SER A 536 -27.35 -10.91 -4.34
CA SER A 536 -27.22 -10.77 -5.79
C SER A 536 -27.17 -12.12 -6.51
N PRO A 537 -28.29 -12.69 -6.98
CA PRO A 537 -28.30 -13.97 -7.70
C PRO A 537 -27.91 -13.86 -9.19
N HIS A 538 -27.89 -12.65 -9.75
CA HIS A 538 -27.61 -12.37 -11.16
C HIS A 538 -26.72 -11.10 -11.28
N ALA A 539 -25.58 -11.11 -10.61
CA ALA A 539 -24.65 -9.99 -10.56
C ALA A 539 -24.11 -9.60 -11.94
N THR A 540 -23.91 -8.30 -12.15
CA THR A 540 -23.30 -7.72 -13.35
C THR A 540 -21.95 -7.06 -13.01
N VAL A 541 -21.18 -6.71 -14.03
CA VAL A 541 -19.99 -5.87 -13.90
C VAL A 541 -20.36 -4.52 -13.26
N ALA A 542 -21.48 -3.93 -13.66
CA ALA A 542 -21.96 -2.65 -13.10
C ALA A 542 -22.30 -2.75 -11.62
N ASP A 543 -22.88 -3.87 -11.14
CA ASP A 543 -23.13 -4.09 -9.71
C ASP A 543 -21.83 -4.16 -8.92
N SER A 544 -20.78 -4.79 -9.47
CA SER A 544 -19.47 -4.82 -8.83
C SER A 544 -18.81 -3.44 -8.79
N VAL A 545 -18.93 -2.64 -9.85
CA VAL A 545 -18.50 -1.22 -9.84
C VAL A 545 -19.26 -0.43 -8.77
N ALA A 546 -20.57 -0.58 -8.70
CA ALA A 546 -21.40 0.09 -7.69
C ALA A 546 -21.01 -0.33 -6.27
N LEU A 547 -20.66 -1.60 -6.04
CA LEU A 547 -20.21 -2.08 -4.74
C LEU A 547 -18.82 -1.53 -4.37
N GLN A 548 -17.88 -1.38 -5.31
CA GLN A 548 -16.58 -0.71 -5.04
C GLN A 548 -16.75 0.75 -4.60
N HIS A 549 -17.87 1.38 -4.99
CA HIS A 549 -18.20 2.76 -4.66
C HIS A 549 -19.32 2.88 -3.61
N ASP A 550 -19.65 1.78 -2.91
CA ASP A 550 -20.70 1.78 -1.89
C ASP A 550 -20.23 2.49 -0.61
N THR A 551 -21.00 3.48 -0.18
CA THR A 551 -20.72 4.38 0.94
C THR A 551 -21.52 4.02 2.19
N LEU A 552 -22.27 2.90 2.21
CA LEU A 552 -23.02 2.49 3.39
C LEU A 552 -22.09 2.04 4.52
N SER A 553 -22.17 2.70 5.67
CA SER A 553 -21.39 2.39 6.87
C SER A 553 -22.24 1.65 7.91
N HIS A 554 -22.03 0.35 8.06
CA HIS A 554 -22.68 -0.44 9.12
C HIS A 554 -22.26 0.00 10.53
N LEU A 555 -21.03 0.51 10.68
CA LEU A 555 -20.56 1.09 11.93
C LEU A 555 -21.39 2.33 12.27
N ALA A 556 -21.53 3.25 11.31
CA ALA A 556 -22.27 4.49 11.50
C ALA A 556 -23.72 4.25 11.91
N LEU A 557 -24.42 3.36 11.20
CA LEU A 557 -25.80 2.98 11.55
C LEU A 557 -25.91 2.45 12.98
N SER A 558 -24.93 1.61 13.40
CA SER A 558 -24.91 1.05 14.76
C SER A 558 -24.67 2.12 15.83
N VAL A 559 -23.78 3.07 15.56
CA VAL A 559 -23.42 4.15 16.51
C VAL A 559 -24.54 5.18 16.62
N VAL A 560 -25.17 5.58 15.50
CA VAL A 560 -26.26 6.57 15.48
C VAL A 560 -27.46 6.13 16.33
N GLN A 561 -27.77 4.83 16.34
CA GLN A 561 -28.86 4.26 17.16
C GLN A 561 -28.60 4.39 18.66
N LEU A 562 -27.37 4.62 19.08
CA LEU A 562 -26.98 4.75 20.50
C LEU A 562 -27.01 6.21 21.00
N LEU A 563 -27.32 7.20 20.13
CA LEU A 563 -27.39 8.59 20.54
C LEU A 563 -28.60 8.81 21.50
N PRO A 564 -28.37 9.16 22.79
CA PRO A 564 -29.43 9.37 23.73
C PRO A 564 -30.17 10.69 23.46
N GLU A 565 -31.11 11.05 24.34
CA GLU A 565 -31.74 12.37 24.29
C GLU A 565 -30.71 13.47 24.52
N VAL A 566 -30.74 14.50 23.68
CA VAL A 566 -29.81 15.61 23.70
C VAL A 566 -30.46 16.91 24.14
N PRO A 567 -29.69 17.89 24.64
CA PRO A 567 -30.24 19.22 24.98
C PRO A 567 -30.94 19.92 23.81
N ALA A 568 -31.93 20.77 24.14
CA ALA A 568 -32.73 21.52 23.14
C ALA A 568 -31.87 22.33 22.15
N SER A 569 -30.68 22.78 22.55
CA SER A 569 -29.74 23.57 21.73
C SER A 569 -29.15 22.84 20.53
N VAL A 570 -29.21 21.48 20.49
CA VAL A 570 -28.66 20.61 19.43
C VAL A 570 -29.67 19.55 18.99
N GLN A 571 -30.96 19.71 19.34
CA GLN A 571 -31.98 18.72 19.02
C GLN A 571 -32.29 18.65 17.51
N ALA A 572 -32.16 19.77 16.80
CA ALA A 572 -32.36 19.82 15.36
C ALA A 572 -31.30 19.00 14.61
N GLU A 573 -30.06 19.11 15.05
CA GLU A 573 -28.91 18.34 14.51
C GLU A 573 -29.04 16.84 14.84
N ALA A 574 -29.47 16.50 16.05
CA ALA A 574 -29.75 15.12 16.42
C ALA A 574 -30.86 14.50 15.56
N ALA A 575 -31.94 15.29 15.26
CA ALA A 575 -33.01 14.85 14.38
C ALA A 575 -32.51 14.65 12.92
N LEU A 576 -31.54 15.45 12.46
CA LEU A 576 -30.88 15.24 11.16
C LEU A 576 -30.16 13.90 11.13
N LEU A 577 -29.38 13.60 12.16
CA LEU A 577 -28.58 12.39 12.25
C LEU A 577 -29.47 11.12 12.38
N ARG A 578 -30.55 11.18 13.20
CA ARG A 578 -31.49 10.05 13.39
C ARG A 578 -32.27 9.66 12.13
N ARG A 579 -32.38 10.55 11.13
CA ARG A 579 -33.04 10.28 9.84
C ARG A 579 -32.08 9.87 8.74
N TRP A 580 -30.79 9.85 9.04
CA TRP A 580 -29.76 9.52 8.07
C TRP A 580 -29.77 8.01 7.73
N ASP A 581 -29.53 7.70 6.46
CA ASP A 581 -29.53 6.35 5.93
C ASP A 581 -28.19 5.61 6.10
N GLY A 582 -27.18 6.25 6.72
CA GLY A 582 -25.84 5.68 6.92
C GLY A 582 -24.94 5.73 5.69
N ARG A 583 -25.32 6.44 4.61
CA ARG A 583 -24.46 6.63 3.44
C ARG A 583 -23.54 7.81 3.62
N VAL A 584 -22.25 7.53 3.60
CA VAL A 584 -21.18 8.52 3.83
C VAL A 584 -20.91 9.30 2.54
N GLU A 585 -21.87 10.18 2.18
CA GLU A 585 -21.82 10.96 0.95
C GLU A 585 -21.15 12.32 1.15
N ALA A 586 -20.39 12.80 0.15
CA ALA A 586 -19.68 14.07 0.20
C ALA A 586 -20.62 15.28 0.42
N THR A 587 -21.85 15.22 -0.08
CA THR A 587 -22.84 16.30 0.01
C THR A 587 -23.74 16.21 1.25
N SER A 588 -23.60 15.18 2.07
CA SER A 588 -24.47 14.90 3.21
C SER A 588 -24.06 15.70 4.45
N ALA A 589 -25.01 16.44 5.01
CA ALA A 589 -24.84 17.13 6.28
C ALA A 589 -24.85 16.17 7.48
N ALA A 590 -25.63 15.09 7.40
CA ALA A 590 -25.65 14.05 8.43
C ALA A 590 -24.32 13.31 8.48
N THR A 591 -23.68 13.07 7.32
CA THR A 591 -22.33 12.51 7.27
C THR A 591 -21.31 13.41 7.97
N ALA A 592 -21.30 14.72 7.66
CA ALA A 592 -20.38 15.66 8.32
C ALA A 592 -20.54 15.61 9.84
N LEU A 593 -21.80 15.56 10.31
CA LEU A 593 -22.12 15.49 11.73
C LEU A 593 -21.66 14.15 12.36
N TYR A 594 -21.90 13.04 11.67
CA TYR A 594 -21.49 11.71 12.16
C TYR A 594 -19.97 11.61 12.28
N GLU A 595 -19.22 11.98 11.25
CA GLU A 595 -17.75 11.82 11.20
C GLU A 595 -17.05 12.68 12.26
N VAL A 596 -17.50 13.92 12.44
CA VAL A 596 -16.98 14.80 13.49
C VAL A 596 -17.38 14.28 14.88
N TRP A 597 -18.62 13.84 15.05
CA TRP A 597 -19.08 13.22 16.29
C TRP A 597 -18.30 11.94 16.63
N TRP A 598 -18.10 11.05 15.67
CA TRP A 598 -17.32 9.82 15.84
C TRP A 598 -15.88 10.11 16.28
N THR A 599 -15.26 11.10 15.66
CA THR A 599 -13.90 11.54 16.02
C THR A 599 -13.84 12.07 17.45
N ARG A 600 -14.76 12.97 17.84
CA ARG A 600 -14.85 13.51 19.19
C ARG A 600 -15.21 12.44 20.22
N LEU A 601 -16.11 11.54 19.87
CA LEU A 601 -16.51 10.42 20.71
C LEU A 601 -15.32 9.51 21.01
N ASN A 602 -14.56 9.11 19.97
CA ASN A 602 -13.37 8.29 20.15
C ASN A 602 -12.35 8.98 21.08
N THR A 603 -12.11 10.27 20.88
CA THR A 603 -11.19 11.06 21.70
C THR A 603 -11.63 11.09 23.18
N LEU A 604 -12.92 11.35 23.46
CA LEU A 604 -13.41 11.40 24.84
C LEU A 604 -13.38 10.03 25.54
N PHE A 605 -13.72 8.97 24.81
CA PHE A 605 -13.65 7.61 25.36
C PHE A 605 -12.20 7.18 25.59
N TYR A 606 -11.30 7.50 24.65
CA TYR A 606 -9.88 7.28 24.86
C TYR A 606 -9.38 7.97 26.14
N GLN A 607 -9.70 9.25 26.32
CA GLN A 607 -9.31 10.01 27.52
C GLN A 607 -9.90 9.43 28.83
N ALA A 608 -11.10 8.87 28.77
CA ALA A 608 -11.76 8.27 29.92
C ALA A 608 -11.23 6.87 30.27
N LEU A 609 -10.85 6.08 29.26
CA LEU A 609 -10.48 4.67 29.43
C LEU A 609 -8.98 4.45 29.56
N VAL A 610 -8.16 5.27 28.87
CA VAL A 610 -6.71 5.10 28.85
C VAL A 610 -6.06 5.98 29.92
N PRO A 611 -5.46 5.40 30.97
CA PRO A 611 -4.74 6.14 32.00
C PRO A 611 -3.66 7.03 31.37
N GLU A 612 -3.48 8.23 31.90
CA GLU A 612 -2.52 9.21 31.35
C GLU A 612 -1.11 8.62 31.18
N LYS A 613 -0.65 7.84 32.16
CA LYS A 613 0.67 7.19 32.15
C LYS A 613 0.84 6.18 30.99
N LEU A 614 -0.25 5.65 30.42
CA LEU A 614 -0.21 4.67 29.33
C LEU A 614 -0.41 5.30 27.93
N ARG A 615 -0.77 6.59 27.85
CA ARG A 615 -1.11 7.24 26.56
C ARG A 615 0.05 7.29 25.58
N ALA A 616 1.28 7.32 26.07
CA ALA A 616 2.46 7.24 25.20
C ALA A 616 2.61 5.86 24.53
N LEU A 617 2.11 4.79 25.18
CA LEU A 617 2.17 3.42 24.65
C LEU A 617 0.94 3.05 23.81
N LEU A 618 -0.18 3.69 24.06
CA LEU A 618 -1.47 3.38 23.42
C LEU A 618 -1.92 4.56 22.54
N PRO A 619 -1.53 4.59 21.24
CA PRO A 619 -1.90 5.69 20.37
C PRO A 619 -3.41 5.72 20.10
N GLN A 620 -3.96 6.90 19.82
CA GLN A 620 -5.31 7.06 19.30
C GLN A 620 -5.37 6.64 17.81
N PRO A 621 -6.56 6.25 17.32
CA PRO A 621 -7.85 6.09 18.00
C PRO A 621 -8.01 4.71 18.68
N LEU A 622 -9.03 4.57 19.54
CA LEU A 622 -9.51 3.25 19.99
C LEU A 622 -10.00 2.44 18.78
N ASN A 623 -9.86 1.12 18.85
CA ASN A 623 -10.41 0.24 17.81
C ASN A 623 -11.93 0.40 17.69
N ALA A 624 -12.46 0.52 16.49
CA ALA A 624 -13.86 0.82 16.25
C ALA A 624 -14.83 -0.26 16.77
N SER A 625 -14.47 -1.54 16.60
CA SER A 625 -15.30 -2.65 17.12
C SER A 625 -15.30 -2.68 18.65
N VAL A 626 -14.17 -2.37 19.28
CA VAL A 626 -14.07 -2.29 20.75
C VAL A 626 -14.88 -1.12 21.27
N LEU A 627 -14.73 0.05 20.68
CA LEU A 627 -15.51 1.22 21.08
C LEU A 627 -17.01 0.97 20.90
N LEU A 628 -17.44 0.41 19.76
CA LEU A 628 -18.85 0.06 19.57
C LEU A 628 -19.37 -0.91 20.64
N ALA A 629 -18.60 -1.94 20.98
CA ALA A 629 -18.97 -2.90 22.03
C ALA A 629 -19.11 -2.24 23.41
N LEU A 630 -18.26 -1.25 23.72
CA LEU A 630 -18.38 -0.44 24.94
C LEU A 630 -19.62 0.45 24.91
N LEU A 631 -19.89 1.09 23.77
CA LEU A 631 -21.06 1.94 23.59
C LEU A 631 -22.40 1.17 23.69
N GLN A 632 -22.41 -0.11 23.39
CA GLN A 632 -23.60 -0.97 23.50
C GLN A 632 -23.95 -1.33 24.95
N LYS A 633 -23.03 -1.11 25.92
CA LYS A 633 -23.31 -1.32 27.34
C LYS A 633 -23.95 -0.08 27.93
N PRO A 634 -25.20 -0.17 28.42
CA PRO A 634 -25.90 1.02 28.98
C PRO A 634 -25.30 1.44 30.32
N GLU A 635 -24.70 2.63 30.37
CA GLU A 635 -24.12 3.23 31.56
C GLU A 635 -24.29 4.75 31.51
N ALA A 636 -24.61 5.38 32.67
CA ALA A 636 -24.84 6.81 32.74
C ALA A 636 -23.64 7.66 32.28
N GLN A 637 -22.43 7.22 32.59
CA GLN A 637 -21.20 7.88 32.13
C GLN A 637 -21.04 7.81 30.60
N ARG A 638 -21.40 6.67 29.98
CA ARG A 638 -21.44 6.50 28.52
C ARG A 638 -22.35 7.53 27.87
N ASP A 639 -23.59 7.66 28.36
CA ASP A 639 -24.57 8.58 27.80
C ASP A 639 -24.12 10.04 27.92
N ALA A 640 -23.50 10.40 29.05
CA ALA A 640 -22.91 11.72 29.24
C ALA A 640 -21.78 12.02 28.21
N LEU A 641 -20.92 11.04 27.93
CA LEU A 641 -19.87 11.19 26.93
C LEU A 641 -20.41 11.26 25.51
N LEU A 642 -21.43 10.44 25.16
CA LEU A 642 -22.11 10.50 23.87
C LEU A 642 -22.70 11.90 23.61
N VAL A 643 -23.42 12.45 24.58
CA VAL A 643 -24.02 13.80 24.48
C VAL A 643 -22.95 14.88 24.43
N LYS A 644 -21.90 14.79 25.26
CA LYS A 644 -20.79 15.76 25.25
C LYS A 644 -20.08 15.79 23.92
N ALA A 645 -19.72 14.62 23.38
CA ALA A 645 -19.09 14.50 22.08
C ALA A 645 -19.96 15.09 20.95
N PHE A 646 -21.28 14.85 21.04
CA PHE A 646 -22.23 15.35 20.07
C PHE A 646 -22.32 16.89 20.09
N GLN A 647 -22.36 17.49 21.28
CA GLN A 647 -22.35 18.94 21.45
C GLN A 647 -21.08 19.56 20.90
N GLN A 648 -19.89 18.95 21.19
CA GLN A 648 -18.61 19.39 20.64
C GLN A 648 -18.56 19.30 19.12
N ALA A 649 -19.12 18.24 18.54
CA ALA A 649 -19.18 18.07 17.08
C ALA A 649 -20.05 19.14 16.41
N VAL A 650 -21.21 19.44 17.00
CA VAL A 650 -22.09 20.52 16.50
C VAL A 650 -21.41 21.88 16.58
N GLU A 651 -20.72 22.18 17.69
CA GLU A 651 -19.95 23.41 17.87
C GLU A 651 -18.86 23.53 16.81
N GLU A 652 -18.01 22.49 16.65
CA GLU A 652 -16.95 22.46 15.65
C GLU A 652 -17.49 22.67 14.22
N LEU A 653 -18.60 22.03 13.87
CA LEU A 653 -19.20 22.18 12.55
C LEU A 653 -19.79 23.56 12.31
N ARG A 654 -20.39 24.18 13.33
CA ARG A 654 -20.86 25.57 13.26
C ARG A 654 -19.71 26.55 13.01
N ASP A 655 -18.55 26.31 13.65
CA ASP A 655 -17.35 27.13 13.48
C ASP A 655 -16.73 26.92 12.09
N ARG A 656 -16.63 25.68 11.61
CA ARG A 656 -15.97 25.37 10.33
C ARG A 656 -16.87 25.59 9.11
N LEU A 657 -18.16 25.25 9.21
CA LEU A 657 -19.09 25.21 8.07
C LEU A 657 -20.26 26.21 8.20
N GLY A 658 -20.31 26.95 9.29
CA GLY A 658 -21.35 27.95 9.55
C GLY A 658 -22.57 27.43 10.32
N PRO A 659 -23.48 28.32 10.73
CA PRO A 659 -24.52 28.01 11.71
C PRO A 659 -25.70 27.17 11.17
N VAL A 660 -25.79 26.96 9.87
CA VAL A 660 -26.94 26.28 9.23
C VAL A 660 -26.59 24.81 8.98
N ALA A 661 -26.99 23.93 9.89
CA ALA A 661 -26.66 22.49 9.83
C ALA A 661 -27.08 21.81 8.51
N ALA A 662 -28.21 22.19 7.92
CA ALA A 662 -28.69 21.63 6.65
C ALA A 662 -27.78 21.99 5.44
N ALA A 663 -26.91 22.98 5.58
CA ALA A 663 -25.96 23.39 4.55
C ALA A 663 -24.57 22.73 4.70
N TRP A 664 -24.33 22.01 5.77
CA TRP A 664 -23.05 21.31 5.96
C TRP A 664 -22.84 20.26 4.88
N GLN A 665 -21.60 20.08 4.46
CA GLN A 665 -21.24 19.08 3.49
C GLN A 665 -19.93 18.39 3.94
N TRP A 666 -19.98 17.07 4.07
CA TRP A 666 -18.81 16.27 4.45
C TRP A 666 -17.60 16.58 3.55
N GLY A 667 -17.81 16.60 2.24
CA GLY A 667 -16.76 16.86 1.28
C GLY A 667 -16.09 18.23 1.36
N THR A 668 -16.61 19.15 2.17
CA THR A 668 -15.92 20.41 2.46
C THR A 668 -14.75 20.19 3.43
N LEU A 669 -14.88 19.22 4.33
CA LEU A 669 -13.83 18.80 5.26
C LEU A 669 -12.98 17.67 4.66
N HIS A 670 -13.61 16.78 3.89
CA HIS A 670 -13.05 15.56 3.38
C HIS A 670 -12.65 15.71 1.90
N THR A 671 -11.51 16.36 1.70
CA THR A 671 -10.96 16.68 0.38
C THR A 671 -9.71 15.86 0.08
N VAL A 672 -9.49 15.57 -1.21
CA VAL A 672 -8.30 14.88 -1.70
C VAL A 672 -7.28 15.89 -2.19
N GLN A 673 -6.07 15.83 -1.68
CA GLN A 673 -4.94 16.60 -2.18
C GLN A 673 -3.74 15.67 -2.36
N LEU A 674 -3.33 15.48 -3.59
CA LEU A 674 -2.15 14.67 -3.93
C LEU A 674 -0.93 15.56 -4.03
N ARG A 675 0.15 15.11 -3.43
CA ARG A 675 1.43 15.82 -3.45
C ARG A 675 2.53 14.88 -3.91
N HIS A 676 3.55 15.46 -4.53
CA HIS A 676 4.78 14.72 -4.81
C HIS A 676 5.43 14.27 -3.48
N PRO A 677 6.03 13.07 -3.39
CA PRO A 677 6.64 12.58 -2.13
C PRO A 677 7.70 13.54 -1.56
N LEU A 678 8.43 14.25 -2.43
CA LEU A 678 9.44 15.22 -2.04
C LEU A 678 8.92 16.66 -2.02
N HIS A 679 7.59 16.85 -1.90
CA HIS A 679 6.93 18.18 -1.90
C HIS A 679 7.44 19.14 -0.82
N GLY A 680 8.03 18.62 0.26
CA GLY A 680 8.66 19.46 1.27
C GLY A 680 9.87 20.25 0.76
N VAL A 681 10.51 19.80 -0.32
CA VAL A 681 11.58 20.53 -0.99
C VAL A 681 10.98 21.64 -1.84
N LYS A 682 11.33 22.89 -1.56
CA LYS A 682 10.74 24.06 -2.21
C LYS A 682 10.76 23.99 -3.74
N ALA A 683 11.88 23.60 -4.33
CA ALA A 683 12.00 23.46 -5.79
C ALA A 683 11.06 22.39 -6.36
N VAL A 684 10.86 21.27 -5.63
CA VAL A 684 9.90 20.24 -6.01
C VAL A 684 8.47 20.76 -5.88
N ALA A 685 8.13 21.46 -4.79
CA ALA A 685 6.81 22.03 -4.59
C ALA A 685 6.44 23.09 -5.65
N GLU A 686 7.43 23.79 -6.19
CA GLU A 686 7.26 24.77 -7.27
C GLU A 686 7.08 24.08 -8.64
N ALA A 687 7.77 22.95 -8.88
CA ALA A 687 7.72 22.19 -10.12
C ALA A 687 6.49 21.27 -10.19
N PHE A 688 6.15 20.61 -9.06
CA PHE A 688 5.09 19.63 -8.94
C PHE A 688 3.94 20.17 -8.09
N LEU A 689 3.07 20.95 -8.70
CA LEU A 689 1.92 21.54 -7.99
C LEU A 689 0.97 20.44 -7.47
N PRO A 690 0.38 20.63 -6.27
CA PRO A 690 -0.59 19.70 -5.72
C PRO A 690 -1.79 19.48 -6.66
N ILE A 691 -2.27 18.24 -6.75
CA ILE A 691 -3.44 17.86 -7.54
C ILE A 691 -4.64 17.77 -6.61
N GLY A 692 -5.80 18.31 -7.02
CA GLY A 692 -7.02 18.29 -6.23
C GLY A 692 -7.17 19.51 -5.32
N GLY A 693 -7.38 19.30 -4.01
CA GLY A 693 -7.64 20.37 -3.04
C GLY A 693 -9.13 20.63 -2.83
N GLU A 694 -9.54 21.86 -2.55
CA GLU A 694 -10.91 22.23 -2.14
C GLU A 694 -12.02 21.76 -3.09
N THR A 695 -11.71 21.59 -4.38
CA THR A 695 -12.66 21.12 -5.39
C THR A 695 -12.75 19.60 -5.47
N ALA A 696 -11.78 18.87 -4.91
CA ALA A 696 -11.72 17.40 -4.95
C ALA A 696 -12.40 16.79 -3.73
N ARG A 697 -13.70 17.00 -3.60
CA ARG A 697 -14.53 16.56 -2.49
C ARG A 697 -14.87 15.08 -2.60
N SER A 698 -14.70 14.32 -1.53
CA SER A 698 -14.96 12.88 -1.50
C SER A 698 -15.97 12.50 -0.41
N GLY A 699 -16.74 11.45 -0.68
CA GLY A 699 -17.46 10.68 0.33
C GLY A 699 -16.62 9.50 0.81
N GLY A 700 -17.24 8.59 1.56
CA GLY A 700 -16.61 7.43 2.15
C GLY A 700 -15.90 7.73 3.48
N ASP A 701 -15.58 6.63 4.18
CA ASP A 701 -14.85 6.62 5.44
C ASP A 701 -13.94 5.37 5.50
N PRO A 702 -13.16 5.12 6.56
CA PRO A 702 -12.36 3.89 6.69
C PRO A 702 -13.17 2.59 6.73
N TYR A 703 -14.47 2.64 6.99
CA TYR A 703 -15.35 1.49 7.26
C TYR A 703 -16.36 1.19 6.15
N THR A 704 -16.45 2.05 5.13
CA THR A 704 -17.24 1.83 3.91
C THR A 704 -16.46 1.02 2.88
N VAL A 705 -17.15 0.32 1.96
CA VAL A 705 -16.49 -0.41 0.87
C VAL A 705 -15.66 0.56 0.02
N MET A 706 -16.23 1.72 -0.33
CA MET A 706 -15.47 2.86 -0.88
C MET A 706 -14.62 3.49 0.24
N ALA A 707 -13.55 2.79 0.63
CA ALA A 707 -12.71 3.25 1.71
C ALA A 707 -11.99 4.57 1.38
N ARG A 708 -12.08 5.53 2.30
CA ARG A 708 -11.40 6.83 2.25
C ARG A 708 -10.91 7.15 3.66
N TRP A 709 -9.61 7.03 3.85
CA TRP A 709 -9.00 7.24 5.16
C TRP A 709 -8.71 8.70 5.41
N TYR A 710 -8.72 9.08 6.67
CA TYR A 710 -8.28 10.35 7.17
C TYR A 710 -7.55 10.14 8.52
N ASN A 711 -6.78 11.13 8.96
CA ASN A 711 -6.09 11.08 10.25
C ASN A 711 -6.86 11.92 11.27
N PRO A 712 -7.62 11.31 12.19
CA PRO A 712 -8.51 12.02 13.11
C PRO A 712 -7.77 12.66 14.30
N ASP A 713 -6.52 13.10 14.14
CA ASP A 713 -5.80 13.82 15.18
C ASP A 713 -6.37 15.22 15.36
N VAL A 714 -7.12 15.38 16.44
CA VAL A 714 -7.74 16.66 16.85
C VAL A 714 -7.00 17.28 18.05
N SER A 715 -5.75 16.93 18.29
CA SER A 715 -4.91 17.55 19.30
C SER A 715 -4.68 19.04 18.99
N GLU A 716 -4.55 19.85 20.03
CA GLU A 716 -4.27 21.29 19.87
C GLU A 716 -2.98 21.52 19.08
N THR A 717 -1.96 20.66 19.27
CA THR A 717 -0.70 20.75 18.56
C THR A 717 -0.87 20.51 17.05
N ALA A 718 -1.58 19.45 16.66
CA ALA A 718 -1.82 19.13 15.26
C ALA A 718 -2.66 20.22 14.57
N LEU A 719 -3.71 20.69 15.23
CA LEU A 719 -4.58 21.76 14.71
C LEU A 719 -3.83 23.10 14.58
N ALA A 720 -2.97 23.44 15.56
CA ALA A 720 -2.13 24.64 15.49
C ALA A 720 -1.10 24.59 14.36
N GLN A 721 -0.68 23.41 13.94
CA GLN A 721 0.19 23.17 12.78
C GLN A 721 -0.57 23.14 11.44
N GLY A 722 -1.89 23.39 11.45
CA GLY A 722 -2.73 23.43 10.24
C GLY A 722 -3.19 22.05 9.76
N HIS A 723 -3.08 21.02 10.62
CA HIS A 723 -3.61 19.70 10.29
C HIS A 723 -5.13 19.75 10.09
N ASN A 724 -5.59 19.19 8.96
CA ASN A 724 -7.02 18.91 8.76
C ASN A 724 -7.30 17.44 9.11
N PRO A 725 -7.93 17.16 10.26
CA PRO A 725 -8.16 15.80 10.74
C PRO A 725 -9.11 14.97 9.87
N TYR A 726 -9.75 15.60 8.89
CA TYR A 726 -10.74 14.97 8.01
C TYR A 726 -10.28 14.89 6.55
N ALA A 727 -9.09 15.43 6.21
CA ALA A 727 -8.55 15.35 4.85
C ALA A 727 -8.28 13.90 4.44
N VAL A 728 -8.60 13.55 3.20
CA VAL A 728 -8.37 12.19 2.68
C VAL A 728 -6.88 11.92 2.57
N THR A 729 -6.40 10.86 3.19
CA THR A 729 -4.99 10.42 3.16
C THR A 729 -4.76 9.19 2.31
N GLY A 730 -5.80 8.40 2.03
CA GLY A 730 -5.68 7.17 1.26
C GLY A 730 -7.02 6.51 0.93
N GLY A 731 -6.96 5.45 0.15
CA GLY A 731 -8.12 4.67 -0.30
C GLY A 731 -7.80 3.88 -1.57
N ALA A 732 -8.84 3.53 -2.37
CA ALA A 732 -8.66 2.79 -3.61
C ALA A 732 -7.79 3.57 -4.60
N SER A 733 -6.56 3.06 -4.85
CA SER A 733 -5.58 3.66 -5.77
C SER A 733 -5.60 3.01 -7.16
N TYR A 734 -6.12 1.80 -7.25
CA TYR A 734 -6.38 1.07 -8.48
C TYR A 734 -7.70 0.30 -8.30
N LEU A 735 -8.59 0.38 -9.26
CA LEU A 735 -9.86 -0.35 -9.24
C LEU A 735 -9.94 -1.21 -10.50
N MET A 736 -10.48 -2.42 -10.36
CA MET A 736 -10.64 -3.35 -11.47
C MET A 736 -11.89 -4.20 -11.27
N VAL A 737 -12.65 -4.37 -12.36
CA VAL A 737 -13.74 -5.36 -12.45
C VAL A 737 -13.60 -6.12 -13.76
N CYS A 738 -13.30 -7.41 -13.71
CA CYS A 738 -13.13 -8.28 -14.86
C CYS A 738 -14.39 -9.10 -15.15
N ASP A 739 -14.86 -9.06 -16.40
CA ASP A 739 -15.83 -10.02 -16.98
C ASP A 739 -15.02 -11.18 -17.57
N VAL A 740 -14.87 -12.26 -16.80
CA VAL A 740 -13.93 -13.35 -17.12
C VAL A 740 -14.35 -14.12 -18.37
N GLY A 741 -13.51 -14.07 -19.41
CA GLY A 741 -13.82 -14.62 -20.74
C GLY A 741 -14.59 -13.66 -21.66
N GLY A 742 -15.09 -12.55 -21.15
CA GLY A 742 -15.62 -11.41 -21.90
C GLY A 742 -14.73 -10.18 -21.73
N TRP A 743 -13.43 -10.35 -21.89
CA TRP A 743 -12.37 -9.48 -21.37
C TRP A 743 -12.52 -8.00 -21.74
N ASP A 744 -12.98 -7.69 -22.95
CA ASP A 744 -13.19 -6.29 -23.40
C ASP A 744 -14.37 -5.57 -22.68
N ASN A 745 -15.15 -6.29 -21.86
CA ASN A 745 -16.17 -5.71 -20.98
C ASN A 745 -15.60 -5.33 -19.60
N SER A 746 -14.33 -5.65 -19.35
CA SER A 746 -13.66 -5.36 -18.10
C SER A 746 -13.40 -3.86 -17.94
N LEU A 747 -13.41 -3.39 -16.71
CA LEU A 747 -13.23 -1.99 -16.35
C LEU A 747 -12.08 -1.82 -15.37
N PHE A 748 -11.41 -0.67 -15.43
CA PHE A 748 -10.35 -0.31 -14.50
C PHE A 748 -10.32 1.20 -14.23
N LEU A 749 -9.53 1.59 -13.24
CA LEU A 749 -9.10 2.96 -13.00
C LEU A 749 -7.77 2.96 -12.25
N ASN A 750 -6.77 3.71 -12.76
CA ASN A 750 -5.43 3.85 -12.16
C ASN A 750 -5.22 5.28 -11.65
N PHE A 751 -5.42 5.50 -10.36
CA PHE A 751 -5.39 6.82 -9.73
C PHE A 751 -3.96 7.25 -9.31
N PRO A 752 -3.54 8.52 -9.57
CA PRO A 752 -4.27 9.59 -10.24
C PRO A 752 -4.11 9.61 -11.76
N GLY A 753 -3.22 8.81 -12.33
CA GLY A 753 -2.91 8.72 -13.74
C GLY A 753 -1.74 7.77 -14.00
N GLN A 754 -1.42 7.57 -15.27
CA GLN A 754 -0.41 6.60 -15.73
C GLN A 754 1.03 7.13 -15.60
N SER A 755 1.25 8.41 -15.83
CA SER A 755 2.59 9.04 -15.91
C SER A 755 2.96 9.78 -14.61
N ALA A 756 4.26 9.80 -14.27
CA ALA A 756 4.83 10.64 -13.23
C ALA A 756 5.24 12.03 -13.73
N LEU A 757 5.24 12.26 -15.03
CA LEU A 757 5.71 13.49 -15.64
C LEU A 757 4.60 14.55 -15.65
N PRO A 758 4.78 15.73 -15.03
CA PRO A 758 3.75 16.79 -14.97
C PRO A 758 3.29 17.31 -16.34
N ASP A 759 4.18 17.25 -17.33
CA ASP A 759 3.90 17.67 -18.71
C ASP A 759 3.07 16.62 -19.48
N SER A 760 2.87 15.43 -18.93
CA SER A 760 2.08 14.37 -19.55
C SER A 760 0.58 14.66 -19.40
N GLY A 761 -0.18 14.41 -20.46
CA GLY A 761 -1.66 14.41 -20.38
C GLY A 761 -2.21 13.36 -19.41
N HIS A 762 -1.37 12.38 -18.98
CA HIS A 762 -1.75 11.26 -18.12
C HIS A 762 -1.17 11.36 -16.70
N TYR A 763 -0.83 12.58 -16.26
CA TYR A 763 -0.33 12.83 -14.90
C TYR A 763 -1.43 12.73 -13.83
N ALA A 764 -2.64 13.27 -14.14
CA ALA A 764 -3.77 13.33 -13.21
C ALA A 764 -5.14 13.28 -13.92
N ASP A 765 -5.20 12.72 -15.09
CA ASP A 765 -6.37 12.76 -16.00
C ASP A 765 -7.58 11.93 -15.50
N VAL A 766 -7.37 11.03 -14.53
CA VAL A 766 -8.47 10.20 -13.99
C VAL A 766 -9.07 10.71 -12.67
N LEU A 767 -8.55 11.81 -12.09
CA LEU A 767 -9.07 12.36 -10.83
C LEU A 767 -10.59 12.59 -10.85
N GLN A 768 -11.11 13.18 -11.93
CA GLN A 768 -12.54 13.46 -12.04
C GLN A 768 -13.40 12.21 -12.21
N LEU A 769 -12.87 11.17 -12.87
CA LEU A 769 -13.54 9.87 -12.96
C LEU A 769 -13.59 9.19 -11.59
N TRP A 770 -12.47 9.19 -10.88
CA TRP A 770 -12.35 8.62 -9.55
C TRP A 770 -13.32 9.28 -8.54
N LEU A 771 -13.43 10.62 -8.54
CA LEU A 771 -14.37 11.36 -7.68
C LEU A 771 -15.84 11.03 -7.99
N LYS A 772 -16.15 10.71 -9.25
CA LYS A 772 -17.50 10.35 -9.69
C LYS A 772 -17.83 8.86 -9.57
N GLY A 773 -16.88 8.03 -9.14
CA GLY A 773 -17.05 6.58 -9.12
C GLY A 773 -17.16 5.96 -10.51
N ALA A 774 -16.59 6.60 -11.53
CA ALA A 774 -16.60 6.11 -12.90
C ALA A 774 -15.30 5.35 -13.20
N MET A 775 -15.41 4.29 -14.01
CA MET A 775 -14.28 3.47 -14.46
C MET A 775 -14.16 3.51 -15.99
N GLN A 776 -13.01 3.08 -16.48
CA GLN A 776 -12.60 3.08 -17.86
C GLN A 776 -12.65 1.66 -18.44
N PRO A 777 -12.94 1.45 -19.74
CA PRO A 777 -12.74 0.15 -20.39
C PRO A 777 -11.28 -0.30 -20.29
N LEU A 778 -11.07 -1.60 -20.09
CA LEU A 778 -9.76 -2.27 -20.11
C LEU A 778 -9.67 -3.08 -21.43
N PRO A 779 -9.28 -2.48 -22.55
CA PRO A 779 -9.27 -3.16 -23.85
C PRO A 779 -8.21 -4.26 -23.86
N PHE A 780 -8.59 -5.46 -24.32
CA PHE A 780 -7.73 -6.64 -24.31
C PHE A 780 -7.59 -7.28 -25.70
N SER A 781 -8.71 -7.53 -26.41
CA SER A 781 -8.62 -8.12 -27.74
C SER A 781 -7.84 -7.21 -28.71
N ALA A 782 -7.14 -7.79 -29.68
CA ALA A 782 -6.42 -7.04 -30.69
C ALA A 782 -7.30 -5.99 -31.39
N LYS A 783 -8.58 -6.28 -31.57
CA LYS A 783 -9.57 -5.36 -32.17
C LYS A 783 -9.88 -4.19 -31.24
N ALA A 784 -10.12 -4.46 -29.95
CA ALA A 784 -10.42 -3.43 -28.95
C ALA A 784 -9.20 -2.52 -28.71
N VAL A 785 -8.01 -3.10 -28.59
CA VAL A 785 -6.74 -2.36 -28.45
C VAL A 785 -6.51 -1.45 -29.64
N GLN A 786 -6.69 -1.95 -30.87
CA GLN A 786 -6.52 -1.14 -32.09
C GLN A 786 -7.52 0.02 -32.15
N ALA A 787 -8.75 -0.19 -31.68
CA ALA A 787 -9.78 0.85 -31.65
C ALA A 787 -9.50 1.91 -30.55
N ALA A 788 -8.93 1.52 -29.43
CA ALA A 788 -8.58 2.40 -28.32
C ALA A 788 -7.28 3.19 -28.55
N ALA A 789 -6.38 2.69 -29.40
CA ALA A 789 -5.05 3.26 -29.62
C ALA A 789 -5.10 4.73 -30.07
N ARG A 790 -4.24 5.55 -29.49
CA ARG A 790 -4.04 6.98 -29.79
C ARG A 790 -2.61 7.26 -30.25
N HIS A 791 -1.65 6.50 -29.74
CA HIS A 791 -0.25 6.59 -30.15
C HIS A 791 0.26 5.22 -30.57
N HIS A 792 1.23 5.23 -31.48
CA HIS A 792 1.89 4.05 -32.01
C HIS A 792 3.39 4.28 -32.02
N ALA A 793 4.15 3.37 -31.42
CA ALA A 793 5.60 3.38 -31.42
C ALA A 793 6.12 1.96 -31.72
N VAL A 794 7.36 1.87 -32.16
CA VAL A 794 8.08 0.59 -32.34
C VAL A 794 9.45 0.71 -31.70
N LEU A 795 9.76 -0.21 -30.80
CA LEU A 795 11.08 -0.37 -30.23
C LEU A 795 11.90 -1.31 -31.15
N TYR A 796 13.09 -0.87 -31.57
CA TYR A 796 13.91 -1.62 -32.52
C TYR A 796 15.18 -2.18 -31.85
N PRO A 797 15.59 -3.42 -32.18
CA PRO A 797 16.87 -3.96 -31.76
C PRO A 797 18.04 -3.17 -32.35
N LYS A 798 19.18 -3.13 -31.65
CA LYS A 798 20.41 -2.48 -32.13
C LYS A 798 20.87 -3.09 -33.48
N GLY A 799 21.11 -2.21 -34.47
CA GLY A 799 21.61 -2.60 -35.79
C GLY A 799 20.53 -3.03 -36.80
N LYS A 800 19.25 -3.01 -36.43
CA LYS A 800 18.14 -3.17 -37.36
C LYS A 800 17.41 -1.81 -37.51
N THR A 801 17.59 -1.18 -38.66
CA THR A 801 16.74 -0.06 -39.13
C THR A 801 15.74 -0.60 -40.14
N LEU A 802 14.57 0.06 -40.29
CA LEU A 802 13.61 -0.21 -41.37
C LEU A 802 14.30 -0.19 -42.71
#